data_769ca261dfee7f067955decde2d19d16
#
_entry.id   769ca261dfee7f067955decde2d19d16
#
_cell.length_a   1.000
_cell.length_b   1.000
_cell.length_c   1.000
_cell.angle_alpha   90.00
_cell.angle_beta   90.00
_cell.angle_gamma   90.00
#
_symmetry.space_group_name_H-M   'P 1'
#
loop_
_entity.id
_entity.type
_entity.pdbx_description
1 polymer ?
#
loop_
_entity_poly.entity_id
_entity_poly.type
_entity_poly.pdbx_seq_one_letter_code
_entity_poly.pdbx_strand_id
1 'polypeptide(L)'
;MNLRKLFSFLLALIFIVAPIASIGVTAADEAVIAFNEPAIPATVGEKIDLTSYTVEFTEGTPEKVIFKNGEHEITEFTPDTTGVTTLTAINGEKSKNIYVVAKNKDDTEYVLYYNGFDDENTLSELQPIGGSNISLSTVKDGKLVINALSNGGYRLLLPSWLGDFGNYRIEMSSAVAQATDTARWQSIMYRIQKNDYPYYQMCIRQNAASSNGVEFAVRTASNQWDVQTTGSYVESQKTNTYYTHSVEVKGNFIKQSINGKMCVWSSSEKVYKSGRIGIQVNNSNISVDYVKVTLQLDKPSRPKADSVTLTSAEVRNINNSLAVSAELTSADTLNDLKDAHNVILTVKGTDVIGKDGNAIFALDELYDKIGTSIVPIFRVNSTADADAALAFIAKDKVNNDFSFISTNPNIVKYARQKNTRIRGILDLTEKYTSLLTSENISELRLAVNSALAKTALIDISCLDKETVLQIQMLNVNVWVSDKSFSNTVDSVRMLTSGSNGVVVNSPSKLAAAYDLFKSNTLTRTPIIIGHRGNPTNAPENSISSYLIAWQNGSDVLETDIYLTADNEIVIMHDGDISRTTTGSGNVESMTVEQLKQFNLWGENDTYKSKFPDETIPTLRDMFEAIKDNDAKVFVEIKSGKAAICQKLSNLIDEYNYSDRVCVISFNATQLANLQKIAPQITCGYLLGAPSASTTPEEAVEEVFKVINSVQPYNSSFNPSYSNQSEEFIDACTERGIAVWPWTYASASKEAFANAFRWGYNGLTTNDCQLTAKTVRIINASADAIELNRGENTSIEINARTYDRTVKDVASKSEMIVIEGDNVTFENGTLSADSDAVVMFRYECRLIDGTRYSLYTSPVTISVKSTGESSEADVSEASDHVVDNSDYASDTSEPSEEKDNNIVLWVVIAAIVAIAVVALVIVVTKKKK
;
A
#
# COMPACT_ATOMS: atom_id res chain seq x y z
N MET A 1 16.93 5.94 25.92
CA MET A 1 15.68 5.22 26.20
C MET A 1 14.77 6.16 26.98
N ASN A 2 13.76 6.70 26.31
CA ASN A 2 12.94 7.80 26.87
C ASN A 2 12.01 7.29 27.98
N LEU A 3 11.88 8.07 29.07
CA LEU A 3 11.06 7.75 30.24
C LEU A 3 9.59 7.35 29.90
N ARG A 4 9.06 7.74 28.76
CA ARG A 4 7.72 7.36 28.29
C ARG A 4 7.60 5.88 27.88
N LYS A 5 8.68 5.25 27.38
CA LYS A 5 8.67 3.80 27.05
C LYS A 5 8.81 2.93 28.29
N LEU A 6 9.42 3.46 29.35
CA LEU A 6 9.52 2.76 30.64
C LEU A 6 8.17 2.73 31.37
N PHE A 7 7.31 3.74 31.20
CA PHE A 7 5.99 3.79 31.82
C PHE A 7 4.98 2.86 31.14
N SER A 8 5.07 2.70 29.81
CA SER A 8 4.24 1.73 29.07
C SER A 8 4.61 0.29 29.38
N PHE A 9 5.90 0.01 29.63
CA PHE A 9 6.37 -1.34 29.98
C PHE A 9 6.02 -1.71 31.43
N LEU A 10 5.93 -0.75 32.34
CA LEU A 10 5.52 -1.00 33.74
C LEU A 10 4.00 -1.22 33.89
N LEU A 11 3.17 -0.62 33.02
CA LEU A 11 1.72 -0.87 33.02
C LEU A 11 1.35 -2.24 32.40
N ALA A 12 2.18 -2.76 31.47
CA ALA A 12 1.97 -4.10 30.90
C ALA A 12 2.39 -5.23 31.84
N LEU A 13 3.28 -4.97 32.82
CA LEU A 13 3.76 -5.98 33.78
C LEU A 13 2.86 -6.15 35.02
N ILE A 14 1.85 -5.31 35.24
CA ILE A 14 0.93 -5.40 36.38
C ILE A 14 -0.27 -6.32 36.09
N PHE A 15 -0.44 -6.76 34.85
CA PHE A 15 -1.54 -7.66 34.47
C PHE A 15 -1.20 -9.15 34.34
N ILE A 16 0.02 -9.59 34.63
CA ILE A 16 0.41 -10.99 34.57
C ILE A 16 0.97 -11.48 35.91
N VAL A 17 0.15 -11.48 36.96
CA VAL A 17 0.25 -12.45 38.09
C VAL A 17 -1.08 -12.43 38.83
N ALA A 18 -1.96 -13.36 38.49
CA ALA A 18 -2.99 -13.79 39.39
C ALA A 18 -3.13 -15.30 39.32
N PRO A 19 -3.24 -16.02 40.43
CA PRO A 19 -3.12 -17.46 40.46
C PRO A 19 -4.42 -18.17 40.08
N ILE A 20 -4.26 -19.27 39.37
CA ILE A 20 -5.34 -20.25 39.13
C ILE A 20 -5.79 -20.84 40.46
N ALA A 21 -6.99 -20.53 40.92
CA ALA A 21 -7.77 -21.42 41.77
C ALA A 21 -9.25 -21.00 41.82
N SER A 22 -10.09 -22.02 41.67
CA SER A 22 -11.50 -22.17 41.98
C SER A 22 -12.54 -21.69 40.98
N ILE A 23 -13.19 -22.64 40.37
CA ILE A 23 -14.52 -22.60 39.78
C ILE A 23 -15.48 -22.01 40.81
N GLY A 24 -15.84 -20.77 40.66
CA GLY A 24 -16.87 -20.02 41.36
C GLY A 24 -17.78 -19.37 40.35
N VAL A 25 -19.07 -19.55 40.54
CA VAL A 25 -20.17 -18.92 39.81
C VAL A 25 -19.78 -17.51 39.34
N THR A 26 -19.80 -17.27 38.04
CA THR A 26 -19.63 -15.93 37.46
C THR A 26 -20.74 -15.02 37.97
N ALA A 27 -20.42 -14.10 38.88
CA ALA A 27 -21.23 -12.91 39.05
C ALA A 27 -21.22 -12.22 37.69
N ALA A 28 -22.39 -11.86 37.17
CA ALA A 28 -22.48 -10.99 36.00
C ALA A 28 -21.65 -9.73 36.31
N ASP A 29 -20.75 -9.33 35.39
CA ASP A 29 -20.02 -8.09 35.53
C ASP A 29 -21.05 -6.95 35.70
N GLU A 30 -20.91 -6.18 36.76
CA GLU A 30 -21.79 -5.02 37.00
C GLU A 30 -21.60 -4.01 35.86
N ALA A 31 -22.70 -3.60 35.22
CA ALA A 31 -22.64 -2.60 34.16
C ALA A 31 -22.26 -1.23 34.75
N VAL A 32 -21.29 -0.57 34.13
CA VAL A 32 -20.79 0.75 34.58
C VAL A 32 -21.37 1.86 33.71
N ILE A 33 -21.95 2.88 34.37
CA ILE A 33 -22.42 4.07 33.69
C ILE A 33 -21.37 5.17 33.83
N ALA A 34 -20.70 5.51 32.75
CA ALA A 34 -19.69 6.56 32.69
C ALA A 34 -20.31 7.95 32.40
N PHE A 35 -19.57 9.03 32.73
CA PHE A 35 -20.05 10.41 32.58
C PHE A 35 -20.50 10.77 31.15
N ASN A 36 -19.77 10.34 30.14
CA ASN A 36 -20.07 10.59 28.73
C ASN A 36 -21.04 9.57 28.11
N GLU A 37 -21.61 8.70 28.93
CA GLU A 37 -22.58 7.67 28.53
C GLU A 37 -23.58 7.46 29.69
N PRO A 38 -24.32 8.52 30.12
CA PRO A 38 -25.17 8.46 31.29
C PRO A 38 -26.52 7.76 31.00
N ALA A 39 -26.56 6.84 30.03
CA ALA A 39 -27.78 6.21 29.56
C ALA A 39 -27.84 4.72 29.89
N ILE A 40 -29.04 4.28 30.27
CA ILE A 40 -29.43 2.86 30.34
C ILE A 40 -30.33 2.57 29.14
N PRO A 41 -29.89 1.86 28.09
CA PRO A 41 -30.77 1.42 27.01
C PRO A 41 -31.79 0.41 27.55
N ALA A 42 -33.06 0.57 27.17
CA ALA A 42 -34.16 -0.25 27.65
C ALA A 42 -35.19 -0.59 26.57
N THR A 43 -35.97 -1.64 26.81
CA THR A 43 -37.17 -1.97 26.03
C THR A 43 -38.40 -1.66 26.83
N VAL A 44 -39.41 -1.09 26.20
CA VAL A 44 -40.73 -0.80 26.87
C VAL A 44 -41.31 -2.12 27.42
N GLY A 45 -41.72 -2.07 28.70
CA GLY A 45 -42.31 -3.22 29.44
C GLY A 45 -41.28 -4.21 30.01
N GLU A 46 -40.00 -4.06 29.72
CA GLU A 46 -38.92 -4.85 30.30
C GLU A 46 -38.41 -4.21 31.60
N LYS A 47 -38.28 -5.04 32.63
CA LYS A 47 -37.84 -4.61 33.97
C LYS A 47 -36.30 -4.50 33.99
N ILE A 48 -35.80 -3.38 34.48
CA ILE A 48 -34.38 -3.10 34.67
C ILE A 48 -34.09 -3.21 36.18
N ASP A 49 -33.09 -4.05 36.52
CA ASP A 49 -32.51 -4.07 37.85
C ASP A 49 -31.41 -3.00 37.96
N LEU A 50 -31.70 -1.90 38.63
CA LEU A 50 -30.78 -0.78 38.81
C LEU A 50 -29.59 -1.13 39.72
N THR A 51 -29.74 -2.14 40.59
CA THR A 51 -28.65 -2.60 41.48
C THR A 51 -27.50 -3.29 40.72
N SER A 52 -27.74 -3.67 39.48
CA SER A 52 -26.72 -4.23 38.57
C SER A 52 -25.82 -3.16 37.90
N TYR A 53 -26.08 -1.86 38.20
CA TYR A 53 -25.31 -0.76 37.61
C TYR A 53 -24.49 -0.04 38.67
N THR A 54 -23.24 0.34 38.30
CA THR A 54 -22.43 1.30 39.04
C THR A 54 -22.39 2.61 38.28
N VAL A 55 -22.28 3.74 38.98
CA VAL A 55 -22.19 5.07 38.37
C VAL A 55 -20.84 5.67 38.74
N GLU A 56 -20.05 6.01 37.71
CA GLU A 56 -18.79 6.72 37.87
C GLU A 56 -19.07 8.21 38.16
N PHE A 57 -18.52 8.72 39.26
CA PHE A 57 -18.46 10.14 39.59
C PHE A 57 -17.03 10.65 39.33
N THR A 58 -16.92 11.92 38.92
CA THR A 58 -15.65 12.52 38.55
C THR A 58 -14.65 12.66 39.71
N GLU A 59 -15.07 12.43 40.95
CA GLU A 59 -14.24 12.45 42.15
C GLU A 59 -14.76 11.45 43.20
N GLY A 60 -13.86 10.61 43.71
CA GLY A 60 -14.11 9.65 44.77
C GLY A 60 -14.43 8.22 44.30
N THR A 61 -14.17 7.23 45.17
CA THR A 61 -14.60 5.86 44.98
C THR A 61 -16.13 5.79 45.24
N PRO A 62 -16.90 5.15 44.35
CA PRO A 62 -18.33 5.03 44.55
C PRO A 62 -18.62 4.14 45.78
N GLU A 63 -19.25 4.70 46.80
CA GLU A 63 -20.03 3.93 47.77
C GLU A 63 -21.32 3.47 47.10
N LYS A 64 -22.14 2.68 47.79
CA LYS A 64 -23.38 2.13 47.22
C LYS A 64 -24.27 3.28 46.68
N VAL A 65 -24.44 3.31 45.35
CA VAL A 65 -25.27 4.31 44.66
C VAL A 65 -26.74 4.05 44.93
N ILE A 66 -27.46 5.10 45.27
CA ILE A 66 -28.92 5.09 45.43
C ILE A 66 -29.56 5.71 44.18
N PHE A 67 -30.54 5.04 43.58
CA PHE A 67 -31.31 5.58 42.48
C PHE A 67 -32.65 6.13 42.92
N LYS A 68 -33.02 7.26 42.35
CA LYS A 68 -34.36 7.88 42.60
C LYS A 68 -35.07 8.15 41.27
N ASN A 69 -36.42 7.96 41.32
CA ASN A 69 -37.35 8.50 40.35
C ASN A 69 -38.20 9.59 41.02
N GLY A 70 -37.89 10.83 40.71
CA GLY A 70 -38.33 11.97 41.49
C GLY A 70 -37.84 11.89 42.95
N GLU A 71 -38.77 11.94 43.93
CA GLU A 71 -38.39 11.85 45.35
C GLU A 71 -38.32 10.41 45.87
N HIS A 72 -38.72 9.42 45.08
CA HIS A 72 -38.79 8.00 45.49
C HIS A 72 -37.51 7.24 45.16
N GLU A 73 -36.94 6.60 46.16
CA GLU A 73 -35.86 5.64 46.02
C GLU A 73 -36.37 4.36 45.35
N ILE A 74 -35.64 3.89 44.33
CA ILE A 74 -36.00 2.71 43.55
C ILE A 74 -34.78 1.83 43.35
N THR A 75 -35.01 0.52 43.31
CA THR A 75 -34.00 -0.51 42.96
C THR A 75 -34.25 -1.12 41.57
N GLU A 76 -35.44 -0.88 41.04
CA GLU A 76 -35.89 -1.43 39.76
C GLU A 76 -36.67 -0.36 39.00
N PHE A 77 -36.66 -0.41 37.69
CA PHE A 77 -37.44 0.48 36.83
C PHE A 77 -38.00 -0.28 35.62
N THR A 78 -39.23 -0.01 35.26
CA THR A 78 -39.85 -0.57 34.03
C THR A 78 -40.40 0.59 33.22
N PRO A 79 -39.85 0.90 32.03
CA PRO A 79 -40.37 1.95 31.17
C PRO A 79 -41.72 1.52 30.59
N ASP A 80 -42.74 2.36 30.66
CA ASP A 80 -44.08 2.15 30.14
C ASP A 80 -44.31 2.79 28.76
N THR A 81 -43.42 3.68 28.35
CA THR A 81 -43.42 4.39 27.06
C THR A 81 -42.02 4.47 26.47
N THR A 82 -41.97 4.72 25.16
CA THR A 82 -40.70 5.04 24.47
C THR A 82 -40.23 6.44 24.85
N GLY A 83 -38.92 6.65 24.72
CA GLY A 83 -38.28 7.94 24.97
C GLY A 83 -37.37 7.92 26.20
N VAL A 84 -37.19 9.10 26.83
CA VAL A 84 -36.18 9.30 27.88
C VAL A 84 -36.89 9.55 29.23
N THR A 85 -36.54 8.71 30.21
CA THR A 85 -36.90 8.94 31.61
C THR A 85 -35.65 9.33 32.41
N THR A 86 -35.68 10.46 33.10
CA THR A 86 -34.55 10.90 33.90
C THR A 86 -34.68 10.32 35.31
N LEU A 87 -33.65 9.60 35.76
CA LEU A 87 -33.48 9.15 37.13
C LEU A 87 -32.33 9.95 37.78
N THR A 88 -32.28 9.94 39.11
CA THR A 88 -31.16 10.55 39.84
C THR A 88 -30.35 9.44 40.53
N ALA A 89 -29.05 9.37 40.23
CA ALA A 89 -28.09 8.55 40.97
C ALA A 89 -27.44 9.41 42.06
N ILE A 90 -27.41 8.90 43.32
CA ILE A 90 -26.91 9.61 44.49
C ILE A 90 -25.78 8.76 45.12
N ASN A 91 -24.65 9.43 45.40
CA ASN A 91 -23.52 8.86 46.12
C ASN A 91 -23.09 9.87 47.21
N GLY A 92 -23.55 9.65 48.44
CA GLY A 92 -23.40 10.62 49.57
C GLY A 92 -24.11 11.96 49.27
N GLU A 93 -23.34 13.05 49.27
CA GLU A 93 -23.88 14.40 48.93
C GLU A 93 -23.89 14.71 47.43
N LYS A 94 -23.33 13.84 46.62
CA LYS A 94 -23.23 14.02 45.17
C LYS A 94 -24.42 13.37 44.47
N SER A 95 -24.97 14.05 43.47
CA SER A 95 -26.04 13.52 42.62
C SER A 95 -25.72 13.74 41.14
N LYS A 96 -26.27 12.87 40.30
CA LYS A 96 -26.11 12.89 38.87
C LYS A 96 -27.37 12.38 38.18
N ASN A 97 -27.75 13.00 37.08
CA ASN A 97 -28.83 12.48 36.24
C ASN A 97 -28.34 11.24 35.46
N ILE A 98 -29.19 10.24 35.45
CA ILE A 98 -29.08 9.02 34.65
C ILE A 98 -30.35 8.93 33.81
N TYR A 99 -30.19 8.51 32.59
CA TYR A 99 -31.28 8.49 31.62
C TYR A 99 -31.60 7.07 31.21
N VAL A 100 -32.82 6.60 31.52
CA VAL A 100 -33.35 5.37 30.90
C VAL A 100 -33.91 5.76 29.53
N VAL A 101 -33.34 5.18 28.47
CA VAL A 101 -33.76 5.48 27.10
C VAL A 101 -34.46 4.24 26.54
N ALA A 102 -35.79 4.32 26.46
CA ALA A 102 -36.64 3.20 26.09
C ALA A 102 -37.07 3.25 24.62
N LYS A 103 -37.03 2.10 23.98
CA LYS A 103 -37.58 1.85 22.62
C LYS A 103 -38.57 0.70 22.65
N ASN A 104 -39.42 0.58 21.62
CA ASN A 104 -40.20 -0.65 21.44
C ASN A 104 -39.25 -1.79 21.01
N LYS A 105 -39.71 -3.02 21.17
CA LYS A 105 -38.92 -4.22 20.83
C LYS A 105 -38.45 -4.25 19.38
N ASP A 106 -39.30 -3.79 18.45
CA ASP A 106 -39.00 -3.82 17.01
C ASP A 106 -38.29 -2.55 16.49
N ASP A 107 -38.12 -1.51 17.35
CA ASP A 107 -37.39 -0.31 16.97
C ASP A 107 -35.89 -0.60 16.94
N THR A 108 -35.20 0.02 16.02
CA THR A 108 -33.73 -0.14 15.85
C THR A 108 -32.92 0.90 16.60
N GLU A 109 -33.54 2.01 16.99
CA GLU A 109 -32.86 3.19 17.55
C GLU A 109 -33.38 3.55 18.94
N TYR A 110 -32.48 4.01 19.79
CA TYR A 110 -32.78 4.61 21.08
C TYR A 110 -32.82 6.14 20.92
N VAL A 111 -34.02 6.73 20.79
CA VAL A 111 -34.19 8.15 20.51
C VAL A 111 -34.06 8.95 21.80
N LEU A 112 -33.05 9.85 21.83
CA LEU A 112 -32.88 10.84 22.91
C LEU A 112 -33.75 12.08 22.70
N TYR A 113 -33.76 12.59 21.49
CA TYR A 113 -34.49 13.81 21.15
C TYR A 113 -34.96 13.77 19.70
N TYR A 114 -36.15 14.23 19.45
CA TYR A 114 -36.72 14.48 18.15
C TYR A 114 -37.54 15.77 18.15
N ASN A 115 -37.30 16.63 17.17
CA ASN A 115 -38.12 17.80 16.93
C ASN A 115 -38.36 17.97 15.43
N GLY A 116 -39.60 17.79 14.99
CA GLY A 116 -40.08 17.98 13.62
C GLY A 116 -40.59 19.38 13.34
N PHE A 117 -40.55 20.28 14.34
CA PHE A 117 -41.04 21.68 14.26
C PHE A 117 -42.48 21.83 13.83
N ASP A 118 -43.33 20.85 14.20
CA ASP A 118 -44.76 20.88 13.91
C ASP A 118 -45.51 21.89 14.77
N ASP A 119 -44.93 22.28 15.91
CA ASP A 119 -45.50 23.26 16.87
C ASP A 119 -44.56 24.47 16.99
N GLU A 120 -45.10 25.68 16.82
CA GLU A 120 -44.34 26.94 16.97
C GLU A 120 -43.72 27.09 18.37
N ASN A 121 -44.33 26.49 19.40
CA ASN A 121 -43.84 26.52 20.77
C ASN A 121 -42.47 25.78 20.92
N THR A 122 -42.12 24.86 20.03
CA THR A 122 -40.85 24.13 20.05
C THR A 122 -39.64 25.06 19.90
N LEU A 123 -39.83 26.26 19.34
CA LEU A 123 -38.79 27.28 19.29
C LEU A 123 -38.26 27.66 20.67
N SER A 124 -39.13 27.59 21.71
CA SER A 124 -38.77 27.90 23.10
C SER A 124 -37.78 26.92 23.74
N GLU A 125 -37.63 25.71 23.16
CA GLU A 125 -36.66 24.70 23.58
C GLU A 125 -35.25 25.02 23.11
N LEU A 126 -35.11 25.91 22.14
CA LEU A 126 -33.88 26.27 21.49
C LEU A 126 -33.29 27.55 22.09
N GLN A 127 -31.97 27.56 22.31
CA GLN A 127 -31.28 28.68 22.95
C GLN A 127 -30.29 29.36 22.00
N PRO A 128 -30.49 30.62 21.59
CA PRO A 128 -29.51 31.37 20.85
C PRO A 128 -28.29 31.69 21.71
N ILE A 129 -27.08 31.62 21.12
CA ILE A 129 -25.82 31.93 21.82
C ILE A 129 -24.91 32.84 21.00
N GLY A 130 -23.88 33.40 21.65
CA GLY A 130 -22.84 34.19 21.00
C GLY A 130 -23.35 35.45 20.31
N GLY A 131 -24.35 36.12 20.89
CA GLY A 131 -24.94 37.32 20.30
C GLY A 131 -25.97 37.03 19.20
N SER A 132 -26.32 35.77 18.95
CA SER A 132 -27.40 35.40 18.03
C SER A 132 -28.78 35.88 18.55
N ASN A 133 -29.59 36.39 17.64
CA ASN A 133 -30.94 36.87 17.97
C ASN A 133 -31.98 35.85 17.50
N ILE A 134 -32.80 35.34 18.41
CA ILE A 134 -33.85 34.34 18.15
C ILE A 134 -34.85 34.81 17.08
N SER A 135 -35.02 36.14 16.89
CA SER A 135 -35.92 36.70 15.88
C SER A 135 -35.51 36.37 14.43
N LEU A 136 -34.27 35.84 14.22
CA LEU A 136 -33.85 35.30 12.93
C LEU A 136 -34.39 33.88 12.71
N SER A 137 -34.96 33.24 13.71
CA SER A 137 -35.54 31.91 13.64
C SER A 137 -37.05 31.97 13.81
N THR A 138 -37.77 31.24 13.00
CA THR A 138 -39.23 31.05 13.10
C THR A 138 -39.59 29.63 12.82
N VAL A 139 -40.61 29.12 13.47
CA VAL A 139 -41.26 27.87 13.07
C VAL A 139 -42.39 28.20 12.13
N LYS A 140 -42.38 27.67 10.94
CA LYS A 140 -43.37 27.94 9.90
C LYS A 140 -43.53 26.72 8.99
N ASP A 141 -44.79 26.35 8.70
CA ASP A 141 -45.16 25.24 7.82
C ASP A 141 -44.47 23.90 8.22
N GLY A 142 -44.40 23.62 9.54
CA GLY A 142 -43.77 22.43 10.08
C GLY A 142 -42.25 22.41 9.90
N LYS A 143 -41.61 23.58 9.92
CA LYS A 143 -40.14 23.67 9.73
C LYS A 143 -39.53 24.81 10.54
N LEU A 144 -38.33 24.62 11.03
CA LEU A 144 -37.54 25.71 11.59
C LEU A 144 -36.85 26.47 10.45
N VAL A 145 -37.24 27.71 10.23
CA VAL A 145 -36.63 28.60 9.23
C VAL A 145 -35.65 29.55 9.94
N ILE A 146 -34.40 29.57 9.49
CA ILE A 146 -33.35 30.44 9.99
C ILE A 146 -32.93 31.42 8.89
N ASN A 147 -33.17 32.71 9.11
CA ASN A 147 -32.87 33.80 8.18
C ASN A 147 -31.59 34.52 8.59
N ALA A 148 -30.45 33.95 8.29
CA ALA A 148 -29.14 34.41 8.69
C ALA A 148 -28.23 34.84 7.50
N LEU A 149 -28.85 35.32 6.39
CA LEU A 149 -28.10 35.69 5.17
C LEU A 149 -27.06 36.80 5.40
N SER A 150 -27.35 37.72 6.35
CA SER A 150 -26.43 38.82 6.71
C SER A 150 -25.73 38.57 8.06
N ASN A 151 -25.70 37.31 8.53
CA ASN A 151 -25.10 36.94 9.80
C ASN A 151 -24.06 35.85 9.61
N GLY A 152 -22.79 36.19 9.84
CA GLY A 152 -21.64 35.27 9.63
C GLY A 152 -21.46 34.19 10.71
N GLY A 153 -22.38 34.10 11.71
CA GLY A 153 -22.18 33.16 12.81
C GLY A 153 -23.38 32.90 13.70
N TYR A 154 -24.57 32.83 13.12
CA TYR A 154 -25.79 32.52 13.86
C TYR A 154 -25.72 31.14 14.48
N ARG A 155 -25.95 31.02 15.80
CA ARG A 155 -25.85 29.78 16.56
C ARG A 155 -27.05 29.54 17.44
N LEU A 156 -27.57 28.32 17.48
CA LEU A 156 -28.75 27.90 18.19
C LEU A 156 -28.52 26.56 18.87
N LEU A 157 -28.64 26.48 20.20
CA LEU A 157 -28.44 25.24 20.97
C LEU A 157 -29.74 24.47 21.11
N LEU A 158 -29.65 23.14 21.08
CA LEU A 158 -30.68 22.19 21.48
C LEU A 158 -30.82 22.14 23.02
N PRO A 159 -31.83 21.44 23.57
CA PRO A 159 -32.03 21.33 25.02
C PRO A 159 -30.77 20.98 25.80
N SER A 160 -30.62 21.60 26.99
CA SER A 160 -29.37 21.57 27.75
C SER A 160 -28.97 20.19 28.23
N TRP A 161 -29.92 19.34 28.57
CA TRP A 161 -29.69 17.99 29.10
C TRP A 161 -29.00 17.06 28.08
N LEU A 162 -29.12 17.32 26.77
CA LEU A 162 -28.40 16.60 25.74
C LEU A 162 -26.87 16.76 25.86
N GLY A 163 -26.42 17.80 26.60
CA GLY A 163 -25.01 18.03 26.88
C GLY A 163 -24.36 17.01 27.82
N ASP A 164 -25.16 16.22 28.54
CA ASP A 164 -24.65 15.14 29.39
C ASP A 164 -24.09 13.95 28.57
N PHE A 165 -24.52 13.82 27.33
CA PHE A 165 -24.12 12.74 26.44
C PHE A 165 -22.88 13.09 25.62
N GLY A 166 -22.09 12.06 25.30
CA GLY A 166 -20.93 12.19 24.41
C GLY A 166 -20.94 11.20 23.25
N ASN A 167 -21.76 10.15 23.34
CA ASN A 167 -21.87 9.07 22.36
C ASN A 167 -23.28 9.06 21.76
N TYR A 168 -23.40 9.63 20.57
CA TYR A 168 -24.69 9.84 19.93
C TYR A 168 -24.56 9.91 18.41
N ARG A 169 -25.68 9.71 17.73
CA ARG A 169 -25.90 10.08 16.35
C ARG A 169 -26.85 11.30 16.31
N ILE A 170 -26.41 12.34 15.64
CA ILE A 170 -27.22 13.54 15.39
C ILE A 170 -27.59 13.52 13.90
N GLU A 171 -28.87 13.70 13.60
CA GLU A 171 -29.38 13.90 12.25
C GLU A 171 -30.09 15.21 12.13
N MET A 172 -29.85 15.97 11.08
CA MET A 172 -30.51 17.18 10.70
C MET A 172 -30.94 17.11 9.24
N SER A 173 -32.24 17.10 8.98
CA SER A 173 -32.78 17.25 7.63
C SER A 173 -32.93 18.73 7.33
N SER A 174 -32.19 19.29 6.40
CA SER A 174 -32.20 20.71 6.09
C SER A 174 -31.94 21.04 4.62
N ALA A 175 -32.47 22.21 4.22
CA ALA A 175 -32.27 22.78 2.88
C ALA A 175 -31.70 24.20 2.97
N VAL A 176 -30.74 24.53 2.10
CA VAL A 176 -30.28 25.90 1.87
C VAL A 176 -31.29 26.59 0.96
N ALA A 177 -32.01 27.61 1.50
CA ALA A 177 -32.93 28.42 0.70
C ALA A 177 -32.18 29.49 -0.11
N GLN A 178 -31.19 30.13 0.52
CA GLN A 178 -30.36 31.16 -0.09
C GLN A 178 -29.01 31.25 0.64
N ALA A 179 -27.94 31.51 -0.08
CA ALA A 179 -26.61 31.83 0.46
C ALA A 179 -26.00 33.01 -0.28
N THR A 180 -25.10 33.77 0.37
CA THR A 180 -24.42 34.89 -0.29
C THR A 180 -23.44 34.46 -1.38
N ASP A 181 -22.88 33.28 -1.25
CA ASP A 181 -22.06 32.57 -2.24
C ASP A 181 -22.01 31.06 -1.92
N THR A 182 -21.47 30.25 -2.80
CA THR A 182 -21.45 28.78 -2.67
C THR A 182 -20.51 28.26 -1.58
N ALA A 183 -19.63 29.09 -1.02
CA ALA A 183 -18.76 28.74 0.09
C ALA A 183 -19.43 28.90 1.46
N ARG A 184 -20.61 29.51 1.51
CA ARG A 184 -21.39 29.66 2.75
C ARG A 184 -21.91 28.29 3.20
N TRP A 185 -22.16 28.16 4.50
CA TRP A 185 -22.35 26.86 5.11
C TRP A 185 -23.37 26.88 6.24
N GLN A 186 -23.91 25.72 6.51
CA GLN A 186 -24.60 25.33 7.73
C GLN A 186 -23.78 24.27 8.45
N SER A 187 -24.06 24.05 9.74
CA SER A 187 -23.26 23.13 10.54
C SER A 187 -24.06 22.52 11.69
N ILE A 188 -23.74 21.27 12.00
CA ILE A 188 -24.10 20.63 13.27
C ILE A 188 -22.92 20.87 14.21
N MET A 189 -23.18 21.59 15.32
CA MET A 189 -22.21 21.76 16.41
C MET A 189 -22.42 20.67 17.46
N TYR A 190 -21.40 20.13 18.05
CA TYR A 190 -21.50 19.09 19.07
C TYR A 190 -20.36 19.13 20.08
N ARG A 191 -20.56 18.51 21.24
CA ARG A 191 -19.66 18.59 22.39
C ARG A 191 -19.26 20.04 22.72
N ILE A 192 -20.23 20.95 22.73
CA ILE A 192 -20.02 22.38 23.00
C ILE A 192 -19.78 22.55 24.49
N GLN A 193 -18.68 23.22 24.83
CA GLN A 193 -18.26 23.52 26.20
C GLN A 193 -18.78 24.89 26.62
N LYS A 194 -19.13 25.04 27.90
CA LYS A 194 -19.50 26.33 28.53
C LYS A 194 -20.56 27.16 27.77
N ASN A 195 -21.44 26.51 27.04
CA ASN A 195 -22.48 27.12 26.22
C ASN A 195 -21.98 28.09 25.12
N ASP A 196 -20.69 28.05 24.76
CA ASP A 196 -20.13 28.86 23.67
C ASP A 196 -18.94 28.16 23.03
N TYR A 197 -17.73 28.42 23.48
CA TYR A 197 -16.49 27.84 22.98
C TYR A 197 -15.79 27.05 24.07
N PRO A 198 -14.99 26.02 23.74
CA PRO A 198 -14.80 25.43 22.43
C PRO A 198 -15.86 24.38 22.06
N TYR A 199 -15.88 23.91 20.80
CA TYR A 199 -16.76 22.84 20.32
C TYR A 199 -16.23 22.16 19.04
N TYR A 200 -16.80 21.01 18.71
CA TYR A 200 -16.63 20.34 17.43
C TYR A 200 -17.79 20.65 16.50
N GLN A 201 -17.53 20.65 15.19
CA GLN A 201 -18.61 20.86 14.23
C GLN A 201 -18.40 20.08 12.93
N MET A 202 -19.52 19.69 12.33
CA MET A 202 -19.63 19.31 10.93
C MET A 202 -20.06 20.55 10.14
N CYS A 203 -19.14 21.14 9.39
CA CYS A 203 -19.44 22.25 8.49
C CYS A 203 -19.79 21.71 7.11
N ILE A 204 -20.92 22.13 6.56
CA ILE A 204 -21.41 21.70 5.25
C ILE A 204 -21.61 22.93 4.37
N ARG A 205 -20.79 23.08 3.33
CA ARG A 205 -20.89 24.18 2.37
C ARG A 205 -22.02 23.93 1.37
N GLN A 206 -22.56 24.97 0.78
CA GLN A 206 -23.48 24.80 -0.34
C GLN A 206 -22.75 24.06 -1.47
N ASN A 207 -21.47 24.37 -1.73
CA ASN A 207 -20.60 23.61 -2.64
C ASN A 207 -20.02 22.36 -1.93
N ALA A 208 -20.88 21.46 -1.48
CA ALA A 208 -20.49 20.24 -0.78
C ALA A 208 -19.63 19.28 -1.63
N ALA A 209 -19.61 19.46 -2.95
CA ALA A 209 -18.78 18.66 -3.88
C ALA A 209 -17.31 19.09 -3.93
N SER A 210 -16.95 20.26 -3.38
CA SER A 210 -15.55 20.68 -3.31
C SER A 210 -14.75 19.81 -2.34
N SER A 211 -13.41 19.78 -2.47
CA SER A 211 -12.52 19.00 -1.61
C SER A 211 -12.62 19.32 -0.11
N ASN A 212 -13.11 20.52 0.21
CA ASN A 212 -13.43 20.98 1.56
C ASN A 212 -14.93 21.29 1.73
N GLY A 213 -15.78 20.65 0.96
CA GLY A 213 -17.23 20.85 0.98
C GLY A 213 -17.88 20.41 2.29
N VAL A 214 -17.26 19.44 2.97
CA VAL A 214 -17.62 18.98 4.32
C VAL A 214 -16.36 19.02 5.17
N GLU A 215 -16.46 19.66 6.37
CA GLU A 215 -15.30 19.76 7.26
C GLU A 215 -15.67 19.27 8.66
N PHE A 216 -14.79 18.43 9.24
CA PHE A 216 -14.71 18.27 10.68
C PHE A 216 -13.74 19.31 11.22
N ALA A 217 -14.24 20.23 12.03
CA ALA A 217 -13.44 21.32 12.59
C ALA A 217 -13.67 21.47 14.09
N VAL A 218 -12.64 21.99 14.74
CA VAL A 218 -12.67 22.46 16.13
C VAL A 218 -12.79 23.97 16.12
N ARG A 219 -13.78 24.51 16.87
CA ARG A 219 -13.74 25.92 17.27
C ARG A 219 -13.05 25.98 18.62
N THR A 220 -11.87 26.58 18.66
CA THR A 220 -11.06 26.65 19.87
C THR A 220 -11.66 27.58 20.93
N ALA A 221 -11.15 27.53 22.16
CA ALA A 221 -11.57 28.43 23.24
C ALA A 221 -11.35 29.92 22.88
N SER A 222 -10.39 30.21 22.00
CA SER A 222 -10.13 31.56 21.47
C SER A 222 -10.90 31.88 20.19
N ASN A 223 -11.94 31.09 19.88
CA ASN A 223 -12.77 31.24 18.68
C ASN A 223 -11.98 31.11 17.35
N GLN A 224 -10.87 30.40 17.34
CA GLN A 224 -10.16 30.10 16.10
C GLN A 224 -10.79 28.88 15.41
N TRP A 225 -10.68 28.86 14.08
CA TRP A 225 -11.13 27.76 13.25
C TRP A 225 -9.96 26.81 13.00
N ASP A 226 -10.08 25.58 13.48
CA ASP A 226 -9.06 24.54 13.33
C ASP A 226 -9.68 23.33 12.63
N VAL A 227 -9.39 23.17 11.33
CA VAL A 227 -9.91 22.09 10.50
C VAL A 227 -9.10 20.83 10.76
N GLN A 228 -9.75 19.78 11.22
CA GLN A 228 -9.13 18.49 11.53
C GLN A 228 -9.11 17.56 10.31
N THR A 229 -10.19 17.55 9.53
CA THR A 229 -10.36 16.69 8.37
C THR A 229 -11.33 17.33 7.40
N THR A 230 -11.07 17.18 6.11
CA THR A 230 -11.96 17.62 5.04
C THR A 230 -12.48 16.45 4.23
N GLY A 231 -13.63 16.64 3.62
CA GLY A 231 -14.22 15.69 2.69
C GLY A 231 -15.16 16.37 1.72
N SER A 232 -15.74 15.58 0.83
CA SER A 232 -16.68 16.05 -0.17
C SER A 232 -17.91 15.15 -0.24
N TYR A 233 -19.01 15.72 -0.73
CA TYR A 233 -20.19 14.96 -1.13
C TYR A 233 -20.23 14.80 -2.65
N VAL A 234 -21.03 13.89 -3.16
CA VAL A 234 -21.09 13.57 -4.60
C VAL A 234 -21.60 14.71 -5.49
N GLU A 235 -22.35 15.65 -4.90
CA GLU A 235 -22.87 16.84 -5.59
C GLU A 235 -22.91 18.04 -4.64
N SER A 236 -22.97 19.26 -5.21
CA SER A 236 -23.25 20.47 -4.46
C SER A 236 -24.70 20.47 -4.00
N GLN A 237 -24.98 21.06 -2.84
CA GLN A 237 -26.34 21.15 -2.30
C GLN A 237 -27.20 22.06 -3.21
N LYS A 238 -28.30 21.51 -3.72
CA LYS A 238 -29.26 22.24 -4.53
C LYS A 238 -30.16 23.11 -3.63
N THR A 239 -30.42 24.32 -4.05
CA THR A 239 -31.28 25.27 -3.32
C THR A 239 -32.67 24.66 -3.14
N ASN A 240 -33.24 24.82 -1.93
CA ASN A 240 -34.55 24.30 -1.51
C ASN A 240 -34.68 22.76 -1.63
N THR A 241 -33.56 22.01 -1.68
CA THR A 241 -33.54 20.55 -1.63
C THR A 241 -33.06 20.11 -0.27
N TYR A 242 -33.84 19.24 0.39
CA TYR A 242 -33.50 18.70 1.70
C TYR A 242 -32.44 17.59 1.59
N TYR A 243 -31.43 17.70 2.43
CA TYR A 243 -30.39 16.69 2.64
C TYR A 243 -30.36 16.31 4.12
N THR A 244 -30.22 15.04 4.40
CA THR A 244 -30.02 14.57 5.78
C THR A 244 -28.52 14.59 6.09
N HIS A 245 -28.13 15.48 6.99
CA HIS A 245 -26.78 15.59 7.51
C HIS A 245 -26.70 14.81 8.82
N SER A 246 -25.67 13.95 8.98
CA SER A 246 -25.52 13.18 10.20
C SER A 246 -24.09 13.19 10.74
N VAL A 247 -24.01 13.20 12.09
CA VAL A 247 -22.77 13.04 12.85
C VAL A 247 -22.94 11.87 13.81
N GLU A 248 -22.17 10.80 13.62
CA GLU A 248 -22.10 9.66 14.52
C GLU A 248 -20.83 9.75 15.36
N VAL A 249 -20.97 9.68 16.68
CA VAL A 249 -19.86 9.85 17.63
C VAL A 249 -19.88 8.75 18.68
N LYS A 250 -18.77 8.01 18.81
CA LYS A 250 -18.51 7.08 19.93
C LYS A 250 -17.05 7.20 20.36
N GLY A 251 -16.82 7.71 21.57
CA GLY A 251 -15.48 7.99 22.07
C GLY A 251 -14.68 8.91 21.13
N ASN A 252 -13.59 8.41 20.57
CA ASN A 252 -12.75 9.15 19.63
C ASN A 252 -13.22 9.07 18.18
N PHE A 253 -14.14 8.16 17.86
CA PHE A 253 -14.59 7.94 16.50
C PHE A 253 -15.69 8.92 16.11
N ILE A 254 -15.50 9.59 14.99
CA ILE A 254 -16.46 10.54 14.41
C ILE A 254 -16.65 10.15 12.93
N LYS A 255 -17.91 10.03 12.54
CA LYS A 255 -18.31 9.86 11.16
C LYS A 255 -19.32 10.95 10.78
N GLN A 256 -19.08 11.67 9.69
CA GLN A 256 -19.98 12.69 9.17
C GLN A 256 -20.47 12.27 7.79
N SER A 257 -21.78 12.31 7.58
CA SER A 257 -22.39 11.83 6.35
C SER A 257 -23.46 12.79 5.84
N ILE A 258 -23.70 12.75 4.53
CA ILE A 258 -24.84 13.41 3.87
C ILE A 258 -25.66 12.33 3.16
N ASN A 259 -26.97 12.26 3.42
CA ASN A 259 -27.86 11.23 2.89
C ASN A 259 -27.28 9.79 3.06
N GLY A 260 -26.71 9.51 4.24
CA GLY A 260 -26.10 8.22 4.57
C GLY A 260 -24.72 7.96 3.91
N LYS A 261 -24.28 8.82 2.97
CA LYS A 261 -22.96 8.70 2.35
C LYS A 261 -21.92 9.40 3.22
N MET A 262 -20.93 8.65 3.70
CA MET A 262 -19.82 9.19 4.48
C MET A 262 -19.04 10.23 3.67
N CYS A 263 -18.79 11.37 4.30
CA CYS A 263 -17.96 12.46 3.77
C CYS A 263 -16.66 12.60 4.57
N VAL A 264 -16.73 12.42 5.90
CA VAL A 264 -15.59 12.57 6.81
C VAL A 264 -15.59 11.43 7.83
N TRP A 265 -14.39 10.93 8.11
CA TRP A 265 -14.09 10.00 9.19
C TRP A 265 -12.91 10.51 10.02
N SER A 266 -12.94 10.32 11.33
CA SER A 266 -11.82 10.61 12.21
C SER A 266 -11.81 9.65 13.38
N SER A 267 -10.64 9.11 13.71
CA SER A 267 -10.37 8.26 14.88
C SER A 267 -9.41 8.92 15.88
N SER A 268 -8.92 10.11 15.57
CA SER A 268 -7.99 10.84 16.43
C SER A 268 -8.55 11.09 17.81
N GLU A 269 -7.72 11.12 18.83
CA GLU A 269 -8.13 11.38 20.20
C GLU A 269 -8.87 12.71 20.33
N LYS A 270 -9.97 12.71 21.09
CA LYS A 270 -10.83 13.88 21.30
C LYS A 270 -10.70 14.38 22.73
N VAL A 271 -10.39 15.66 22.85
CA VAL A 271 -10.27 16.35 24.15
C VAL A 271 -11.61 16.44 24.87
N TYR A 272 -12.68 16.77 24.12
CA TYR A 272 -14.02 16.91 24.67
C TYR A 272 -14.79 15.61 24.51
N LYS A 273 -15.24 15.05 25.64
CA LYS A 273 -15.92 13.73 25.69
C LYS A 273 -17.44 13.84 25.66
N SER A 274 -18.00 14.97 26.13
CA SER A 274 -19.42 15.29 26.10
C SER A 274 -19.60 16.82 25.95
N GLY A 275 -20.83 17.30 25.86
CA GLY A 275 -21.15 18.72 25.76
C GLY A 275 -22.37 18.97 24.89
N ARG A 276 -22.87 20.24 24.92
CA ARG A 276 -24.11 20.64 24.23
C ARG A 276 -24.07 20.41 22.72
N ILE A 277 -25.24 20.33 22.14
CA ILE A 277 -25.46 20.17 20.69
C ILE A 277 -26.15 21.41 20.15
N GLY A 278 -25.90 21.79 18.91
CA GLY A 278 -26.52 22.95 18.29
C GLY A 278 -26.40 23.00 16.78
N ILE A 279 -27.02 24.04 16.22
CA ILE A 279 -27.01 24.36 14.79
C ILE A 279 -26.27 25.67 14.61
N GLN A 280 -25.45 25.79 13.59
CA GLN A 280 -24.84 27.05 13.19
C GLN A 280 -25.08 27.32 11.71
N VAL A 281 -25.30 28.61 11.37
CA VAL A 281 -25.55 29.08 10.01
C VAL A 281 -24.63 30.25 9.72
N ASN A 282 -24.02 30.24 8.55
CA ASN A 282 -23.09 31.28 8.10
C ASN A 282 -23.55 31.90 6.79
N ASN A 283 -24.02 33.18 6.85
CA ASN A 283 -24.43 33.98 5.71
C ASN A 283 -25.34 33.21 4.73
N SER A 284 -26.31 32.47 5.29
CA SER A 284 -27.27 31.67 4.56
C SER A 284 -28.63 31.72 5.21
N ASN A 285 -29.67 31.50 4.42
CA ASN A 285 -31.02 31.17 4.90
C ASN A 285 -31.20 29.67 4.73
N ILE A 286 -31.62 28.99 5.80
CA ILE A 286 -31.88 27.55 5.76
C ILE A 286 -33.28 27.23 6.29
N SER A 287 -33.79 26.10 5.89
CA SER A 287 -34.98 25.48 6.43
C SER A 287 -34.62 24.11 6.96
N VAL A 288 -34.97 23.82 8.22
CA VAL A 288 -34.71 22.53 8.90
C VAL A 288 -36.05 21.83 9.08
N ASP A 289 -36.13 20.62 8.57
CA ASP A 289 -37.32 19.78 8.60
C ASP A 289 -37.45 19.06 9.94
N TYR A 290 -36.35 18.46 10.38
CA TYR A 290 -36.23 17.87 11.71
C TYR A 290 -34.79 17.85 12.23
N VAL A 291 -34.68 17.70 13.54
CA VAL A 291 -33.45 17.32 14.24
C VAL A 291 -33.77 16.10 15.10
N LYS A 292 -32.93 15.05 14.96
CA LYS A 292 -33.04 13.83 15.75
C LYS A 292 -31.69 13.53 16.41
N VAL A 293 -31.71 13.13 17.67
CA VAL A 293 -30.53 12.63 18.39
C VAL A 293 -30.84 11.25 18.95
N THR A 294 -29.98 10.28 18.66
CA THR A 294 -30.11 8.89 19.14
C THR A 294 -28.86 8.45 19.87
N LEU A 295 -28.93 7.45 20.74
CA LEU A 295 -27.76 6.86 21.36
C LEU A 295 -26.90 6.14 20.30
N GLN A 296 -25.58 6.31 20.38
CA GLN A 296 -24.61 5.56 19.60
C GLN A 296 -23.94 4.54 20.52
N LEU A 297 -24.44 3.32 20.54
CA LEU A 297 -23.95 2.26 21.42
C LEU A 297 -22.64 1.65 20.90
N ASP A 298 -22.57 1.45 19.58
CA ASP A 298 -21.43 0.87 18.92
C ASP A 298 -20.53 1.92 18.26
N LYS A 299 -19.27 1.55 18.05
CA LYS A 299 -18.37 2.33 17.21
C LYS A 299 -19.03 2.53 15.83
N PRO A 300 -19.11 3.78 15.32
CA PRO A 300 -19.64 4.01 13.99
C PRO A 300 -18.90 3.11 12.99
N SER A 301 -19.65 2.32 12.24
CA SER A 301 -19.04 1.57 11.16
C SER A 301 -18.48 2.59 10.18
N ARG A 302 -17.17 2.53 9.97
CA ARG A 302 -16.62 3.09 8.75
C ARG A 302 -17.28 2.30 7.63
N PRO A 303 -18.06 2.92 6.71
CA PRO A 303 -18.35 2.22 5.50
C PRO A 303 -16.98 1.77 5.01
N LYS A 304 -16.80 0.48 4.77
CA LYS A 304 -15.65 0.04 3.98
C LYS A 304 -15.66 0.99 2.80
N ALA A 305 -14.74 1.92 2.74
CA ALA A 305 -14.52 2.74 1.57
C ALA A 305 -14.54 1.79 0.39
N ASP A 306 -14.86 2.22 -0.82
CA ASP A 306 -14.73 1.36 -2.00
C ASP A 306 -13.43 0.56 -1.81
N SER A 307 -13.45 -0.55 -1.11
CA SER A 307 -12.61 -0.75 0.04
C SER A 307 -11.32 -1.44 -0.35
N VAL A 308 -10.27 -0.81 -0.08
CA VAL A 308 -8.95 -1.43 0.09
C VAL A 308 -9.00 -2.25 1.38
N THR A 309 -8.57 -3.48 1.32
CA THR A 309 -8.59 -4.42 2.43
C THR A 309 -7.48 -4.06 3.43
N LEU A 310 -7.81 -3.84 4.68
CA LEU A 310 -6.81 -3.75 5.74
C LEU A 310 -6.30 -5.18 6.03
N THR A 311 -5.07 -5.47 5.68
CA THR A 311 -4.45 -6.77 5.93
C THR A 311 -4.10 -6.92 7.41
N SER A 312 -4.10 -8.14 7.90
CA SER A 312 -3.80 -8.46 9.29
C SER A 312 -2.53 -9.29 9.47
N ALA A 313 -1.83 -9.60 8.39
CA ALA A 313 -0.58 -10.36 8.46
C ALA A 313 0.51 -9.54 9.19
N GLU A 314 1.17 -10.16 10.15
CA GLU A 314 2.30 -9.57 10.84
C GLU A 314 3.61 -10.06 10.21
N VAL A 315 4.45 -9.15 9.76
CA VAL A 315 5.83 -9.44 9.38
C VAL A 315 6.74 -9.24 10.57
N ARG A 316 7.39 -10.31 11.02
CA ARG A 316 8.26 -10.31 12.21
C ARG A 316 9.73 -10.28 11.80
N ASN A 317 10.56 -9.57 12.56
CA ASN A 317 12.03 -9.56 12.40
C ASN A 317 12.55 -9.11 11.02
N ILE A 318 11.72 -8.49 10.18
CA ILE A 318 12.10 -7.95 8.88
C ILE A 318 11.65 -6.50 8.84
N ASN A 319 12.55 -5.60 8.49
CA ASN A 319 12.30 -4.16 8.55
C ASN A 319 11.71 -3.57 7.28
N ASN A 320 11.60 -4.29 6.21
CA ASN A 320 10.96 -3.76 5.03
C ASN A 320 9.91 -4.70 4.50
N SER A 321 8.90 -4.07 3.96
CA SER A 321 7.70 -4.70 3.49
C SER A 321 7.97 -5.74 2.41
N LEU A 322 7.35 -6.90 2.56
CA LEU A 322 7.36 -8.01 1.61
C LEU A 322 5.93 -8.50 1.42
N ALA A 323 5.43 -8.52 0.19
CA ALA A 323 4.12 -9.07 -0.08
C ALA A 323 4.14 -10.60 0.14
N VAL A 324 3.36 -11.10 1.09
CA VAL A 324 3.16 -12.55 1.30
C VAL A 324 1.83 -12.95 0.71
N SER A 325 1.83 -13.85 -0.26
CA SER A 325 0.63 -14.36 -0.93
C SER A 325 0.49 -15.86 -0.73
N ALA A 326 -0.65 -16.28 -0.18
CA ALA A 326 -1.00 -17.69 -0.10
C ALA A 326 -1.58 -18.18 -1.42
N GLU A 327 -1.14 -19.30 -1.95
CA GLU A 327 -1.81 -19.97 -3.06
C GLU A 327 -2.81 -20.99 -2.53
N LEU A 328 -4.10 -20.79 -2.80
CA LEU A 328 -5.16 -21.70 -2.38
C LEU A 328 -5.14 -22.95 -3.26
N THR A 329 -4.55 -24.04 -2.74
CA THR A 329 -4.44 -25.31 -3.48
C THR A 329 -5.48 -26.34 -3.06
N SER A 330 -6.04 -26.21 -1.84
CA SER A 330 -7.08 -27.08 -1.28
C SER A 330 -7.86 -26.33 -0.19
N ALA A 331 -8.94 -26.92 0.31
CA ALA A 331 -9.70 -26.38 1.43
C ALA A 331 -8.86 -26.24 2.72
N ASP A 332 -7.85 -27.10 2.91
CA ASP A 332 -6.98 -27.02 4.09
C ASP A 332 -6.14 -25.75 4.12
N THR A 333 -5.77 -25.21 2.95
CA THR A 333 -5.03 -23.95 2.85
C THR A 333 -5.80 -22.77 3.47
N LEU A 334 -7.13 -22.81 3.52
CA LEU A 334 -7.94 -21.78 4.18
C LEU A 334 -7.61 -21.60 5.67
N ASN A 335 -7.12 -22.66 6.32
CA ASN A 335 -6.76 -22.63 7.73
C ASN A 335 -5.38 -21.99 7.98
N ASP A 336 -4.61 -21.70 6.93
CA ASP A 336 -3.24 -21.18 7.00
C ASP A 336 -3.08 -19.77 6.35
N LEU A 337 -4.14 -18.96 6.38
CA LEU A 337 -4.13 -17.65 5.73
C LEU A 337 -3.69 -16.49 6.63
N LYS A 338 -3.59 -16.69 7.95
CA LYS A 338 -3.37 -15.60 8.92
C LYS A 338 -2.05 -14.82 8.73
N ASP A 339 -1.03 -15.46 8.16
CA ASP A 339 0.29 -14.86 7.92
C ASP A 339 0.47 -14.41 6.45
N ALA A 340 -0.63 -14.25 5.71
CA ALA A 340 -0.63 -13.78 4.34
C ALA A 340 -1.35 -12.44 4.18
N HIS A 341 -0.79 -11.56 3.34
CA HIS A 341 -1.45 -10.31 2.91
C HIS A 341 -2.44 -10.56 1.79
N ASN A 342 -2.14 -11.53 0.92
CA ASN A 342 -2.94 -11.85 -0.26
C ASN A 342 -3.27 -13.34 -0.32
N VAL A 343 -4.36 -13.69 -1.02
CA VAL A 343 -4.66 -15.08 -1.36
C VAL A 343 -4.94 -15.22 -2.86
N ILE A 344 -4.23 -16.14 -3.52
CA ILE A 344 -4.44 -16.47 -4.93
C ILE A 344 -5.49 -17.58 -5.00
N LEU A 345 -6.56 -17.31 -5.72
CA LEU A 345 -7.76 -18.11 -5.85
C LEU A 345 -7.97 -18.50 -7.32
N THR A 346 -7.90 -19.77 -7.68
CA THR A 346 -8.17 -20.20 -9.05
C THR A 346 -9.69 -20.22 -9.29
N VAL A 347 -10.14 -19.34 -10.19
CA VAL A 347 -11.56 -19.20 -10.55
C VAL A 347 -11.85 -20.02 -11.79
N LYS A 348 -12.96 -20.80 -11.74
CA LYS A 348 -13.52 -21.52 -12.87
C LYS A 348 -15.04 -21.34 -12.87
N GLY A 349 -15.52 -20.50 -13.79
CA GLY A 349 -16.92 -20.07 -13.75
C GLY A 349 -17.25 -19.35 -12.45
N THR A 350 -18.23 -19.83 -11.69
CA THR A 350 -18.66 -19.27 -10.41
C THR A 350 -18.01 -19.90 -9.18
N ASP A 351 -17.04 -20.79 -9.37
CA ASP A 351 -16.41 -21.54 -8.29
C ASP A 351 -14.94 -21.17 -8.14
N VAL A 352 -14.45 -21.21 -6.91
CA VAL A 352 -13.04 -21.27 -6.57
C VAL A 352 -12.66 -22.75 -6.47
N ILE A 353 -11.64 -23.15 -7.27
CA ILE A 353 -11.24 -24.55 -7.40
C ILE A 353 -9.85 -24.78 -6.81
N GLY A 354 -9.63 -26.02 -6.32
CA GLY A 354 -8.32 -26.51 -5.87
C GLY A 354 -7.42 -26.95 -7.02
N LYS A 355 -6.20 -27.35 -6.67
CA LYS A 355 -5.22 -27.89 -7.62
C LYS A 355 -5.69 -29.17 -8.33
N ASP A 356 -6.57 -29.94 -7.68
CA ASP A 356 -7.23 -31.14 -8.22
C ASP A 356 -8.37 -30.82 -9.21
N GLY A 357 -8.71 -29.55 -9.38
CA GLY A 357 -9.79 -29.06 -10.23
C GLY A 357 -11.20 -29.15 -9.62
N ASN A 358 -11.32 -29.60 -8.37
CA ASN A 358 -12.58 -29.66 -7.64
C ASN A 358 -12.92 -28.30 -7.02
N ALA A 359 -14.21 -27.99 -6.90
CA ALA A 359 -14.69 -26.79 -6.22
C ALA A 359 -14.36 -26.86 -4.73
N ILE A 360 -13.78 -25.79 -4.19
CA ILE A 360 -13.56 -25.59 -2.76
C ILE A 360 -14.75 -24.83 -2.17
N PHE A 361 -15.18 -23.74 -2.82
CA PHE A 361 -16.38 -22.97 -2.47
C PHE A 361 -16.87 -22.14 -3.66
N ALA A 362 -18.11 -21.68 -3.61
CA ALA A 362 -18.66 -20.79 -4.61
C ALA A 362 -18.11 -19.37 -4.43
N LEU A 363 -17.81 -18.66 -5.52
CA LEU A 363 -17.22 -17.32 -5.48
C LEU A 363 -18.04 -16.31 -4.64
N ASP A 364 -19.37 -16.48 -4.59
CA ASP A 364 -20.27 -15.65 -3.77
C ASP A 364 -20.03 -15.84 -2.24
N GLU A 365 -19.40 -16.96 -1.82
CA GLU A 365 -19.02 -17.23 -0.43
C GLU A 365 -17.63 -16.69 -0.05
N LEU A 366 -16.95 -15.95 -0.95
CA LEU A 366 -15.55 -15.56 -0.80
C LEU A 366 -15.22 -15.02 0.59
N TYR A 367 -15.92 -13.99 1.04
CA TYR A 367 -15.61 -13.32 2.30
C TYR A 367 -15.99 -14.16 3.55
N ASP A 368 -16.94 -15.09 3.41
CA ASP A 368 -17.26 -16.04 4.48
C ASP A 368 -16.12 -17.05 4.67
N LYS A 369 -15.36 -17.33 3.61
CA LYS A 369 -14.26 -18.33 3.61
C LYS A 369 -12.90 -17.72 3.95
N ILE A 370 -12.56 -16.55 3.36
CA ILE A 370 -11.25 -15.94 3.55
C ILE A 370 -11.25 -14.75 4.53
N GLY A 371 -12.44 -14.29 4.96
CA GLY A 371 -12.57 -13.07 5.77
C GLY A 371 -12.37 -11.80 4.94
N THR A 372 -12.25 -10.66 5.63
CA THR A 372 -12.12 -9.32 5.03
C THR A 372 -10.76 -8.66 5.28
N SER A 373 -9.80 -9.42 5.82
CA SER A 373 -8.47 -8.93 6.19
C SER A 373 -7.35 -9.48 5.29
N ILE A 374 -7.71 -9.99 4.11
CA ILE A 374 -6.78 -10.51 3.11
C ILE A 374 -7.22 -10.08 1.72
N VAL A 375 -6.26 -9.71 0.86
CA VAL A 375 -6.52 -9.22 -0.50
C VAL A 375 -6.68 -10.38 -1.47
N PRO A 376 -7.81 -10.53 -2.16
CA PRO A 376 -7.99 -11.58 -3.16
C PRO A 376 -7.23 -11.31 -4.46
N ILE A 377 -6.60 -12.35 -4.99
CA ILE A 377 -5.98 -12.39 -6.32
C ILE A 377 -6.65 -13.50 -7.11
N PHE A 378 -7.34 -13.17 -8.18
CA PHE A 378 -8.03 -14.16 -9.01
C PHE A 378 -7.11 -14.72 -10.10
N ARG A 379 -6.79 -16.00 -9.98
CA ARG A 379 -6.13 -16.77 -11.05
C ARG A 379 -7.19 -17.19 -12.06
N VAL A 380 -7.05 -16.70 -13.29
CA VAL A 380 -8.02 -16.93 -14.37
C VAL A 380 -7.32 -17.52 -15.60
N ASN A 381 -7.87 -18.59 -16.13
CA ASN A 381 -7.30 -19.35 -17.24
C ASN A 381 -8.04 -19.13 -18.58
N SER A 382 -9.17 -18.43 -18.53
CA SER A 382 -9.95 -18.05 -19.71
C SER A 382 -10.59 -16.68 -19.54
N THR A 383 -11.04 -16.08 -20.63
CA THR A 383 -11.82 -14.83 -20.58
C THR A 383 -13.18 -15.03 -19.90
N ALA A 384 -13.76 -16.24 -19.99
CA ALA A 384 -15.01 -16.57 -19.30
C ALA A 384 -14.84 -16.59 -17.77
N ASP A 385 -13.71 -17.13 -17.27
CA ASP A 385 -13.40 -17.10 -15.84
C ASP A 385 -13.13 -15.67 -15.37
N ALA A 386 -12.45 -14.87 -16.20
CA ALA A 386 -12.23 -13.46 -15.93
C ALA A 386 -13.55 -12.67 -15.88
N ASP A 387 -14.49 -12.94 -16.80
CA ASP A 387 -15.83 -12.32 -16.79
C ASP A 387 -16.64 -12.72 -15.55
N ALA A 388 -16.54 -13.97 -15.09
CA ALA A 388 -17.20 -14.43 -13.86
C ALA A 388 -16.67 -13.70 -12.62
N ALA A 389 -15.33 -13.60 -12.49
CA ALA A 389 -14.70 -12.84 -11.42
C ALA A 389 -15.04 -11.34 -11.47
N LEU A 390 -15.06 -10.73 -12.66
CA LEU A 390 -15.46 -9.33 -12.85
C LEU A 390 -16.94 -9.10 -12.52
N ALA A 391 -17.81 -10.05 -12.83
CA ALA A 391 -19.23 -9.99 -12.45
C ALA A 391 -19.41 -10.07 -10.93
N PHE A 392 -18.61 -10.90 -10.24
CA PHE A 392 -18.57 -10.95 -8.78
C PHE A 392 -18.13 -9.59 -8.19
N ILE A 393 -17.01 -9.02 -8.67
CA ILE A 393 -16.51 -7.72 -8.22
C ILE A 393 -17.56 -6.61 -8.44
N ALA A 394 -18.30 -6.67 -9.53
CA ALA A 394 -19.34 -5.68 -9.85
C ALA A 394 -20.56 -5.77 -8.92
N LYS A 395 -20.90 -6.96 -8.41
CA LYS A 395 -21.96 -7.15 -7.40
C LYS A 395 -21.60 -6.52 -6.07
N ASP A 396 -20.36 -6.70 -5.68
CA ASP A 396 -19.83 -6.20 -4.41
C ASP A 396 -19.38 -4.73 -4.54
N LYS A 397 -20.20 -3.82 -4.97
CA LYS A 397 -19.93 -2.36 -5.20
C LYS A 397 -18.91 -1.68 -4.26
N VAL A 398 -18.26 -2.44 -3.42
CA VAL A 398 -17.54 -2.11 -2.23
C VAL A 398 -16.04 -2.32 -2.40
N ASN A 399 -15.55 -3.18 -3.32
CA ASN A 399 -14.15 -3.58 -3.28
C ASN A 399 -13.50 -3.65 -4.66
N ASN A 400 -12.64 -2.67 -4.99
CA ASN A 400 -11.73 -2.73 -6.16
C ASN A 400 -10.32 -3.20 -5.77
N ASP A 401 -10.12 -3.71 -4.57
CA ASP A 401 -8.82 -4.19 -4.09
C ASP A 401 -8.55 -5.64 -4.51
N PHE A 402 -8.55 -5.84 -5.82
CA PHE A 402 -8.31 -7.13 -6.45
C PHE A 402 -7.13 -7.10 -7.38
N SER A 403 -6.54 -8.26 -7.58
CA SER A 403 -5.58 -8.50 -8.66
C SER A 403 -6.05 -9.66 -9.52
N PHE A 404 -5.67 -9.65 -10.79
CA PHE A 404 -5.82 -10.78 -11.69
C PHE A 404 -4.45 -11.35 -12.03
N ILE A 405 -4.33 -12.66 -11.99
CA ILE A 405 -3.12 -13.41 -12.36
C ILE A 405 -3.45 -14.45 -13.41
N SER A 406 -2.60 -14.59 -14.42
CA SER A 406 -2.68 -15.64 -15.42
C SER A 406 -1.31 -15.91 -16.03
N THR A 407 -1.09 -17.10 -16.54
CA THR A 407 0.07 -17.45 -17.40
C THR A 407 -0.09 -16.85 -18.81
N ASN A 408 -1.32 -16.49 -19.21
CA ASN A 408 -1.61 -15.93 -20.51
C ASN A 408 -1.72 -14.40 -20.43
N PRO A 409 -0.77 -13.63 -21.01
CA PRO A 409 -0.78 -12.17 -20.96
C PRO A 409 -2.05 -11.53 -21.56
N ASN A 410 -2.67 -12.17 -22.54
CA ASN A 410 -3.90 -11.66 -23.16
C ASN A 410 -5.11 -11.74 -22.22
N ILE A 411 -5.16 -12.71 -21.31
CA ILE A 411 -6.23 -12.83 -20.32
C ILE A 411 -6.07 -11.75 -19.24
N VAL A 412 -4.84 -11.51 -18.74
CA VAL A 412 -4.58 -10.41 -17.81
C VAL A 412 -4.95 -9.08 -18.45
N LYS A 413 -4.51 -8.84 -19.69
CA LYS A 413 -4.85 -7.65 -20.46
C LYS A 413 -6.36 -7.47 -20.61
N TYR A 414 -7.08 -8.54 -20.96
CA TYR A 414 -8.54 -8.53 -21.10
C TYR A 414 -9.22 -8.08 -19.80
N ALA A 415 -8.89 -8.69 -18.68
CA ALA A 415 -9.45 -8.34 -17.38
C ALA A 415 -9.17 -6.88 -17.02
N ARG A 416 -7.92 -6.43 -17.21
CA ARG A 416 -7.46 -5.06 -16.98
C ARG A 416 -8.17 -4.03 -17.87
N GLN A 417 -8.46 -4.36 -19.12
CA GLN A 417 -9.22 -3.49 -20.04
C GLN A 417 -10.68 -3.36 -19.64
N LYS A 418 -11.28 -4.41 -19.06
CA LYS A 418 -12.65 -4.38 -18.55
C LYS A 418 -12.77 -3.56 -17.25
N ASN A 419 -11.77 -3.64 -16.38
CA ASN A 419 -11.70 -2.83 -15.17
C ASN A 419 -10.27 -2.32 -14.98
N THR A 420 -10.04 -1.05 -15.33
CA THR A 420 -8.72 -0.44 -15.30
C THR A 420 -8.16 -0.21 -13.88
N ARG A 421 -8.96 -0.37 -12.84
CA ARG A 421 -8.55 -0.13 -11.44
C ARG A 421 -7.97 -1.37 -10.76
N ILE A 422 -8.29 -2.57 -11.22
CA ILE A 422 -7.71 -3.81 -10.70
C ILE A 422 -6.25 -3.94 -11.15
N ARG A 423 -5.44 -4.64 -10.36
CA ARG A 423 -4.03 -4.88 -10.67
C ARG A 423 -3.85 -6.13 -11.51
N GLY A 424 -2.78 -6.16 -12.30
CA GLY A 424 -2.39 -7.32 -13.12
C GLY A 424 -1.08 -7.94 -12.64
N ILE A 425 -1.04 -9.26 -12.61
CA ILE A 425 0.15 -10.08 -12.34
C ILE A 425 0.29 -11.05 -13.51
N LEU A 426 1.50 -11.14 -14.07
CA LEU A 426 1.80 -12.14 -15.09
C LEU A 426 2.55 -13.30 -14.45
N ASP A 427 1.98 -14.50 -14.52
CA ASP A 427 2.60 -15.71 -14.02
C ASP A 427 3.54 -16.30 -15.08
N LEU A 428 4.82 -16.29 -14.78
CA LEU A 428 5.90 -16.77 -15.64
C LEU A 428 6.65 -17.98 -15.05
N THR A 429 6.09 -18.61 -14.02
CA THR A 429 6.73 -19.72 -13.30
C THR A 429 7.03 -20.91 -14.17
N GLU A 430 6.22 -21.16 -15.22
CA GLU A 430 6.42 -22.24 -16.17
C GLU A 430 7.15 -21.84 -17.46
N LYS A 431 7.48 -20.54 -17.60
CA LYS A 431 8.07 -20.02 -18.84
C LYS A 431 9.58 -20.23 -18.90
N TYR A 432 10.25 -20.09 -17.79
CA TYR A 432 11.71 -20.18 -17.70
C TYR A 432 12.11 -21.43 -16.89
N THR A 433 13.24 -22.02 -17.24
CA THR A 433 13.76 -23.26 -16.60
C THR A 433 15.22 -23.12 -16.19
N SER A 434 15.82 -21.95 -16.37
CA SER A 434 17.19 -21.63 -15.99
C SER A 434 17.30 -20.17 -15.60
N LEU A 435 18.43 -19.77 -15.03
CA LEU A 435 18.72 -18.39 -14.65
C LEU A 435 18.49 -17.44 -15.84
N LEU A 436 17.76 -16.35 -15.59
CA LEU A 436 17.39 -15.40 -16.63
C LEU A 436 18.60 -14.62 -17.14
N THR A 437 18.67 -14.49 -18.47
CA THR A 437 19.64 -13.64 -19.18
C THR A 437 19.09 -12.24 -19.42
N SER A 438 19.91 -11.30 -19.85
CA SER A 438 19.47 -9.95 -20.22
C SER A 438 18.40 -9.95 -21.33
N GLU A 439 18.48 -10.89 -22.29
CA GLU A 439 17.48 -11.06 -23.34
C GLU A 439 16.14 -11.53 -22.75
N ASN A 440 16.17 -12.51 -21.83
CA ASN A 440 14.98 -12.97 -21.13
C ASN A 440 14.33 -11.84 -20.30
N ILE A 441 15.12 -10.96 -19.66
CA ILE A 441 14.62 -9.81 -18.91
C ILE A 441 13.88 -8.83 -19.82
N SER A 442 14.42 -8.55 -21.01
CA SER A 442 13.76 -7.69 -22.02
C SER A 442 12.44 -8.29 -22.49
N GLU A 443 12.42 -9.59 -22.79
CA GLU A 443 11.20 -10.32 -23.17
C GLU A 443 10.16 -10.33 -22.05
N LEU A 444 10.59 -10.62 -20.81
CA LEU A 444 9.76 -10.58 -19.61
C LEU A 444 9.09 -9.22 -19.44
N ARG A 445 9.87 -8.15 -19.52
CA ARG A 445 9.36 -6.78 -19.39
C ARG A 445 8.31 -6.47 -20.46
N LEU A 446 8.58 -6.80 -21.71
CA LEU A 446 7.60 -6.65 -22.80
C LEU A 446 6.32 -7.42 -22.50
N ALA A 447 6.42 -8.68 -22.06
CA ALA A 447 5.27 -9.53 -21.76
C ALA A 447 4.43 -8.94 -20.61
N VAL A 448 5.08 -8.57 -19.50
CA VAL A 448 4.42 -7.97 -18.33
C VAL A 448 3.72 -6.66 -18.69
N ASN A 449 4.43 -5.74 -19.36
CA ASN A 449 3.85 -4.43 -19.68
C ASN A 449 2.74 -4.53 -20.74
N SER A 450 2.90 -5.43 -21.74
CA SER A 450 1.88 -5.69 -22.76
C SER A 450 0.61 -6.34 -22.17
N ALA A 451 0.74 -7.11 -21.10
CA ALA A 451 -0.36 -7.67 -20.32
C ALA A 451 -1.11 -6.62 -19.47
N LEU A 452 -0.66 -5.37 -19.45
CA LEU A 452 -1.09 -4.34 -18.50
C LEU A 452 -0.87 -4.77 -17.03
N ALA A 453 0.17 -5.54 -16.80
CA ALA A 453 0.63 -5.94 -15.46
C ALA A 453 1.81 -5.07 -15.01
N LYS A 454 2.11 -5.10 -13.71
CA LYS A 454 3.28 -4.46 -13.10
C LYS A 454 4.09 -5.44 -12.26
N THR A 455 3.56 -6.63 -12.05
CA THR A 455 4.18 -7.68 -11.25
C THR A 455 4.37 -8.91 -12.12
N ALA A 456 5.57 -9.49 -12.07
CA ALA A 456 5.91 -10.79 -12.60
C ALA A 456 6.04 -11.79 -11.46
N LEU A 457 5.36 -12.93 -11.55
CA LEU A 457 5.58 -14.07 -10.66
C LEU A 457 6.52 -15.03 -11.39
N ILE A 458 7.66 -15.36 -10.77
CA ILE A 458 8.75 -16.14 -11.38
C ILE A 458 9.19 -17.24 -10.41
N ASP A 459 9.54 -18.41 -10.93
CA ASP A 459 10.13 -19.47 -10.11
C ASP A 459 11.51 -19.05 -9.62
N ILE A 460 11.78 -19.22 -8.33
CA ILE A 460 13.01 -18.74 -7.70
C ILE A 460 14.27 -19.43 -8.26
N SER A 461 14.15 -20.64 -8.80
CA SER A 461 15.26 -21.33 -9.44
C SER A 461 15.80 -20.62 -10.69
N CYS A 462 15.02 -19.69 -11.23
CA CYS A 462 15.40 -18.88 -12.40
C CYS A 462 16.01 -17.53 -12.05
N LEU A 463 16.23 -17.25 -10.76
CA LEU A 463 16.60 -15.93 -10.26
C LEU A 463 17.78 -16.02 -9.27
N ASP A 464 18.65 -15.05 -9.36
CA ASP A 464 19.56 -14.63 -8.29
C ASP A 464 19.24 -13.19 -7.89
N LYS A 465 19.89 -12.68 -6.85
CA LYS A 465 19.68 -11.31 -6.36
C LYS A 465 19.98 -10.24 -7.41
N GLU A 466 20.93 -10.49 -8.29
CA GLU A 466 21.31 -9.56 -9.34
C GLU A 466 20.22 -9.50 -10.41
N THR A 467 19.74 -10.65 -10.84
CA THR A 467 18.65 -10.77 -11.83
C THR A 467 17.37 -10.13 -11.31
N VAL A 468 17.01 -10.35 -10.03
CA VAL A 468 15.89 -9.69 -9.38
C VAL A 468 16.05 -8.17 -9.45
N LEU A 469 17.22 -7.66 -9.07
CA LEU A 469 17.53 -6.24 -9.11
C LEU A 469 17.43 -5.64 -10.52
N GLN A 470 17.96 -6.33 -11.54
CA GLN A 470 17.90 -5.89 -12.94
C GLN A 470 16.44 -5.74 -13.42
N ILE A 471 15.56 -6.68 -13.06
CA ILE A 471 14.13 -6.61 -13.40
C ILE A 471 13.47 -5.43 -12.66
N GLN A 472 13.77 -5.24 -11.38
CA GLN A 472 13.22 -4.14 -10.58
C GLN A 472 13.64 -2.77 -11.12
N MET A 473 14.88 -2.60 -11.59
CA MET A 473 15.37 -1.36 -12.22
C MET A 473 14.57 -0.99 -13.48
N LEU A 474 13.90 -1.95 -14.11
CA LEU A 474 13.02 -1.73 -15.26
C LEU A 474 11.57 -1.45 -14.85
N ASN A 475 11.34 -1.11 -13.59
CA ASN A 475 10.02 -0.77 -13.04
C ASN A 475 9.00 -1.91 -13.18
N VAL A 476 9.46 -3.13 -12.88
CA VAL A 476 8.64 -4.34 -12.75
C VAL A 476 8.85 -4.92 -11.35
N ASN A 477 7.77 -5.18 -10.63
CA ASN A 477 7.83 -5.89 -9.36
C ASN A 477 8.09 -7.38 -9.61
N VAL A 478 8.98 -7.95 -8.81
CA VAL A 478 9.30 -9.38 -8.84
C VAL A 478 8.67 -10.05 -7.62
N TRP A 479 7.73 -10.94 -7.87
CA TRP A 479 7.27 -11.92 -6.88
C TRP A 479 7.88 -13.26 -7.22
N VAL A 480 8.23 -14.01 -6.20
CA VAL A 480 8.85 -15.34 -6.38
C VAL A 480 7.97 -16.43 -5.80
N SER A 481 7.99 -17.59 -6.44
CA SER A 481 7.47 -18.83 -5.88
C SER A 481 8.54 -19.93 -6.00
N ASP A 482 8.38 -20.98 -5.22
CA ASP A 482 9.20 -22.18 -5.31
C ASP A 482 8.29 -23.37 -5.51
N LYS A 483 8.39 -24.04 -6.65
CA LYS A 483 7.60 -25.23 -6.97
C LYS A 483 7.81 -26.39 -6.01
N SER A 484 9.00 -26.42 -5.38
CA SER A 484 9.41 -27.44 -4.41
C SER A 484 9.20 -26.99 -2.95
N PHE A 485 8.58 -25.83 -2.73
CA PHE A 485 8.42 -25.25 -1.39
C PHE A 485 7.88 -26.24 -0.36
N SER A 486 8.71 -26.58 0.61
CA SER A 486 8.40 -27.64 1.56
C SER A 486 8.99 -27.46 2.95
N ASN A 487 10.10 -26.69 3.09
CA ASN A 487 10.88 -26.63 4.31
C ASN A 487 11.40 -25.21 4.62
N THR A 488 12.18 -25.08 5.69
CA THR A 488 12.75 -23.80 6.14
C THR A 488 13.80 -23.27 5.19
N VAL A 489 14.57 -24.11 4.50
CA VAL A 489 15.59 -23.70 3.52
C VAL A 489 14.93 -22.98 2.35
N ASP A 490 13.81 -23.52 1.84
CA ASP A 490 13.06 -22.90 0.76
C ASP A 490 12.50 -21.53 1.20
N SER A 491 12.00 -21.44 2.44
CA SER A 491 11.55 -20.18 3.03
C SER A 491 12.68 -19.14 3.07
N VAL A 492 13.84 -19.51 3.57
CA VAL A 492 15.03 -18.63 3.65
C VAL A 492 15.49 -18.21 2.25
N ARG A 493 15.49 -19.13 1.27
CA ARG A 493 15.86 -18.82 -0.13
C ARG A 493 14.94 -17.72 -0.69
N MET A 494 13.64 -17.83 -0.46
CA MET A 494 12.67 -16.83 -0.92
C MET A 494 12.84 -15.49 -0.18
N LEU A 495 13.01 -15.50 1.14
CA LEU A 495 13.18 -14.29 1.96
C LEU A 495 14.48 -13.54 1.68
N THR A 496 15.53 -14.23 1.22
CA THR A 496 16.84 -13.63 0.88
C THR A 496 17.00 -13.30 -0.59
N SER A 497 16.00 -13.52 -1.42
CA SER A 497 16.06 -13.32 -2.88
C SER A 497 16.13 -11.86 -3.31
N GLY A 498 15.74 -10.90 -2.46
CA GLY A 498 15.61 -9.48 -2.83
C GLY A 498 14.31 -9.14 -3.55
N SER A 499 13.35 -10.07 -3.63
CA SER A 499 12.07 -9.87 -4.31
C SER A 499 11.15 -8.88 -3.60
N ASN A 500 10.10 -8.43 -4.28
CA ASN A 500 9.04 -7.58 -3.73
C ASN A 500 7.94 -8.38 -3.03
N GLY A 501 7.86 -9.67 -3.30
CA GLY A 501 6.86 -10.54 -2.70
C GLY A 501 7.16 -12.02 -2.92
N VAL A 502 6.47 -12.85 -2.15
CA VAL A 502 6.58 -14.30 -2.18
C VAL A 502 5.19 -14.93 -2.31
N VAL A 503 5.12 -16.03 -3.05
CA VAL A 503 3.91 -16.84 -3.19
C VAL A 503 4.21 -18.24 -2.65
N VAL A 504 3.46 -18.65 -1.65
CA VAL A 504 3.64 -19.92 -0.93
C VAL A 504 2.32 -20.64 -0.75
N ASN A 505 2.37 -21.96 -0.64
CA ASN A 505 1.21 -22.78 -0.30
C ASN A 505 0.97 -22.91 1.22
N SER A 506 1.92 -22.45 2.04
CA SER A 506 1.84 -22.44 3.50
C SER A 506 2.51 -21.20 4.09
N PRO A 507 1.76 -20.09 4.29
CA PRO A 507 2.26 -18.88 4.92
C PRO A 507 2.86 -19.11 6.31
N SER A 508 2.31 -20.00 7.11
CA SER A 508 2.83 -20.30 8.46
C SER A 508 4.23 -20.92 8.42
N LYS A 509 4.57 -21.74 7.40
CA LYS A 509 5.93 -22.26 7.23
C LYS A 509 6.91 -21.16 6.86
N LEU A 510 6.50 -20.22 6.01
CA LEU A 510 7.31 -19.04 5.70
C LEU A 510 7.55 -18.20 6.95
N ALA A 511 6.47 -17.95 7.72
CA ALA A 511 6.53 -17.13 8.94
C ALA A 511 7.44 -17.76 10.01
N ALA A 512 7.51 -19.08 10.11
CA ALA A 512 8.41 -19.78 11.02
C ALA A 512 9.89 -19.50 10.72
N ALA A 513 10.24 -19.20 9.47
CA ALA A 513 11.61 -18.85 9.11
C ALA A 513 12.03 -17.44 9.59
N TYR A 514 11.10 -16.55 9.93
CA TYR A 514 11.42 -15.20 10.41
C TYR A 514 12.25 -15.19 11.70
N ASP A 515 12.16 -16.23 12.52
CA ASP A 515 12.94 -16.35 13.77
C ASP A 515 14.46 -16.49 13.51
N LEU A 516 14.86 -16.86 12.29
CA LEU A 516 16.27 -16.90 11.88
C LEU A 516 16.84 -15.51 11.57
N PHE A 517 15.99 -14.50 11.43
CA PHE A 517 16.39 -13.15 11.05
C PHE A 517 16.36 -12.20 12.25
N LYS A 518 17.27 -11.23 12.24
CA LYS A 518 17.27 -10.15 13.22
C LYS A 518 16.22 -9.08 12.87
N SER A 519 15.72 -8.39 13.88
CA SER A 519 14.69 -7.35 13.75
C SER A 519 15.09 -6.13 12.90
N ASN A 520 16.34 -6.03 12.49
CA ASN A 520 16.84 -4.97 11.62
C ASN A 520 17.22 -5.51 10.21
N THR A 521 16.62 -6.60 9.79
CA THR A 521 16.90 -7.24 8.50
C THR A 521 16.26 -6.45 7.36
N LEU A 522 17.02 -6.17 6.31
CA LEU A 522 16.51 -5.70 5.04
C LEU A 522 16.50 -6.84 4.03
N THR A 523 15.32 -7.21 3.52
CA THR A 523 15.18 -8.24 2.48
C THR A 523 15.61 -7.74 1.12
N ARG A 524 15.49 -6.42 0.91
CA ARG A 524 15.98 -5.71 -0.28
C ARG A 524 16.43 -4.30 0.08
N THR A 525 17.18 -3.68 -0.81
CA THR A 525 17.62 -2.29 -0.70
C THR A 525 17.04 -1.47 -1.86
N PRO A 526 16.69 -0.18 -1.64
CA PRO A 526 16.09 0.64 -2.70
C PRO A 526 17.07 0.89 -3.84
N ILE A 527 16.54 1.08 -5.04
CA ILE A 527 17.30 1.52 -6.21
C ILE A 527 17.58 3.01 -6.10
N ILE A 528 18.80 3.44 -6.34
CA ILE A 528 19.19 4.85 -6.29
C ILE A 528 19.09 5.47 -7.68
N ILE A 529 18.30 6.53 -7.79
CA ILE A 529 18.07 7.27 -9.02
C ILE A 529 18.73 8.64 -8.91
N GLY A 530 19.65 8.94 -9.81
CA GLY A 530 20.30 10.25 -9.90
C GLY A 530 19.39 11.25 -10.61
N HIS A 531 18.76 12.16 -9.86
CA HIS A 531 17.86 13.20 -10.35
C HIS A 531 18.60 14.20 -11.22
N ARG A 532 18.34 14.24 -12.51
CA ARG A 532 19.10 15.03 -13.50
C ARG A 532 20.61 14.75 -13.46
N GLY A 533 20.96 13.49 -13.09
CA GLY A 533 22.31 13.07 -12.77
C GLY A 533 22.66 13.29 -11.29
N ASN A 534 23.70 14.08 -11.02
CA ASN A 534 24.14 14.47 -9.68
C ASN A 534 24.34 15.99 -9.61
N PRO A 535 23.25 16.78 -9.52
CA PRO A 535 23.29 18.24 -9.60
C PRO A 535 24.02 18.91 -8.41
N THR A 536 24.29 18.19 -7.34
CA THR A 536 25.15 18.67 -6.25
C THR A 536 26.61 18.78 -6.67
N ASN A 537 27.07 18.01 -7.64
CA ASN A 537 28.46 17.90 -8.04
C ASN A 537 28.76 18.40 -9.46
N ALA A 538 27.75 18.49 -10.34
CA ALA A 538 27.87 18.94 -11.74
C ALA A 538 26.60 19.66 -12.19
N PRO A 539 26.59 20.39 -13.32
CA PRO A 539 25.38 21.00 -13.84
C PRO A 539 24.28 19.97 -14.07
N GLU A 540 23.04 20.25 -13.60
CA GLU A 540 21.91 19.35 -13.81
C GLU A 540 21.70 19.05 -15.30
N ASN A 541 21.26 17.83 -15.62
CA ASN A 541 20.96 17.42 -16.98
C ASN A 541 22.15 17.55 -17.96
N SER A 542 23.39 17.44 -17.46
CA SER A 542 24.62 17.42 -18.24
C SER A 542 25.23 16.02 -18.33
N ILE A 543 26.06 15.78 -19.35
CA ILE A 543 26.77 14.51 -19.51
C ILE A 543 27.67 14.25 -18.30
N SER A 544 28.41 15.26 -17.83
CA SER A 544 29.22 15.13 -16.61
C SER A 544 28.40 14.76 -15.39
N SER A 545 27.17 15.30 -15.24
CA SER A 545 26.28 14.99 -14.14
C SER A 545 25.86 13.51 -14.13
N TYR A 546 25.54 12.95 -15.28
CA TYR A 546 25.18 11.54 -15.40
C TYR A 546 26.35 10.59 -15.09
N LEU A 547 27.52 10.88 -15.62
CA LEU A 547 28.71 10.06 -15.37
C LEU A 547 29.13 10.10 -13.89
N ILE A 548 29.06 11.28 -13.25
CA ILE A 548 29.32 11.44 -11.82
C ILE A 548 28.27 10.72 -10.98
N ALA A 549 26.99 10.77 -11.37
CA ALA A 549 25.93 10.04 -10.67
C ALA A 549 26.20 8.54 -10.70
N TRP A 550 26.51 7.99 -11.87
CA TRP A 550 26.84 6.58 -12.02
C TRP A 550 28.07 6.16 -11.18
N GLN A 551 29.15 6.97 -11.23
CA GLN A 551 30.34 6.75 -10.40
C GLN A 551 30.05 6.80 -8.91
N ASN A 552 29.09 7.61 -8.49
CA ASN A 552 28.64 7.75 -7.11
C ASN A 552 27.56 6.72 -6.72
N GLY A 553 27.36 5.68 -7.53
CA GLY A 553 26.52 4.54 -7.18
C GLY A 553 25.05 4.67 -7.55
N SER A 554 24.72 5.61 -8.43
CA SER A 554 23.38 5.63 -9.02
C SER A 554 23.18 4.41 -9.92
N ASP A 555 22.04 3.75 -9.77
CA ASP A 555 21.62 2.60 -10.58
C ASP A 555 20.89 3.06 -11.84
N VAL A 556 20.11 4.13 -11.66
CA VAL A 556 19.27 4.72 -12.69
C VAL A 556 19.60 6.21 -12.79
N LEU A 557 19.71 6.69 -14.00
CA LEU A 557 19.93 8.10 -14.32
C LEU A 557 18.60 8.71 -14.74
N GLU A 558 18.11 9.68 -14.01
CA GLU A 558 16.89 10.39 -14.39
C GLU A 558 17.26 11.61 -15.22
N THR A 559 16.43 11.91 -16.24
CA THR A 559 16.64 12.99 -17.21
C THR A 559 15.31 13.53 -17.73
N ASP A 560 15.26 14.82 -18.03
CA ASP A 560 14.08 15.54 -18.53
C ASP A 560 14.19 15.82 -20.02
N ILE A 561 13.14 15.60 -20.81
CA ILE A 561 13.20 15.78 -22.25
C ILE A 561 12.13 16.68 -22.84
N TYR A 562 12.56 17.47 -23.83
CA TYR A 562 11.69 18.27 -24.70
C TYR A 562 11.94 17.96 -26.18
N LEU A 563 10.98 18.33 -27.01
CA LEU A 563 11.08 18.24 -28.47
C LEU A 563 11.37 19.62 -29.07
N THR A 564 12.53 19.76 -29.71
CA THR A 564 12.99 21.03 -30.33
C THR A 564 12.17 21.46 -31.54
N ALA A 565 12.50 22.63 -32.11
CA ALA A 565 11.88 23.15 -33.34
C ALA A 565 12.21 22.29 -34.57
N ASP A 566 13.38 21.70 -34.61
CA ASP A 566 13.84 20.76 -35.66
C ASP A 566 13.50 19.30 -35.36
N ASN A 567 12.59 19.07 -34.37
CA ASN A 567 12.00 17.79 -34.03
C ASN A 567 13.03 16.75 -33.54
N GLU A 568 14.04 17.20 -32.76
CA GLU A 568 14.99 16.36 -32.05
C GLU A 568 14.72 16.37 -30.55
N ILE A 569 15.17 15.34 -29.82
CA ILE A 569 15.01 15.23 -28.38
C ILE A 569 16.20 15.84 -27.68
N VAL A 570 15.99 16.91 -26.92
CA VAL A 570 17.00 17.56 -26.09
C VAL A 570 16.68 17.36 -24.61
N ILE A 571 17.72 17.44 -23.79
CA ILE A 571 17.64 17.29 -22.35
C ILE A 571 17.59 18.67 -21.70
N MET A 572 16.48 18.95 -21.01
CA MET A 572 16.25 20.17 -20.25
C MET A 572 15.09 20.01 -19.30
N HIS A 573 15.20 20.56 -18.09
CA HIS A 573 14.08 20.50 -17.13
C HIS A 573 12.99 21.53 -17.41
N ASP A 574 13.39 22.80 -17.63
CA ASP A 574 12.44 23.88 -17.80
C ASP A 574 12.14 24.14 -19.29
N GLY A 575 10.94 24.62 -19.57
CA GLY A 575 10.56 25.04 -20.90
C GLY A 575 11.31 26.31 -21.39
N ASP A 576 11.91 27.11 -20.49
CA ASP A 576 12.81 28.21 -20.75
C ASP A 576 14.21 27.89 -20.23
N ILE A 577 15.23 28.10 -21.04
CA ILE A 577 16.61 27.70 -20.73
C ILE A 577 17.36 28.64 -19.77
N SER A 578 16.77 29.74 -19.35
CA SER A 578 17.48 30.83 -18.64
C SER A 578 17.94 30.48 -17.23
N ARG A 579 17.28 29.55 -16.54
CA ARG A 579 17.64 29.22 -15.15
C ARG A 579 18.98 28.50 -15.05
N THR A 580 19.27 27.60 -15.98
CA THR A 580 20.43 26.70 -15.92
C THR A 580 21.48 26.94 -16.99
N THR A 581 21.24 27.85 -17.90
CA THR A 581 22.17 28.11 -19.01
C THR A 581 22.58 29.58 -19.09
N THR A 582 23.54 29.86 -19.96
CA THR A 582 23.99 31.20 -20.29
C THR A 582 23.07 31.95 -21.25
N GLY A 583 21.98 31.33 -21.68
CA GLY A 583 21.01 31.88 -22.63
C GLY A 583 19.63 32.09 -22.06
N SER A 584 18.68 32.42 -22.92
CA SER A 584 17.26 32.54 -22.58
C SER A 584 16.38 32.17 -23.77
N GLY A 585 15.16 31.75 -23.53
CA GLY A 585 14.17 31.46 -24.55
C GLY A 585 13.57 30.06 -24.40
N ASN A 586 12.50 29.80 -25.13
CA ASN A 586 11.76 28.56 -25.06
C ASN A 586 12.48 27.42 -25.82
N VAL A 587 12.77 26.33 -25.15
CA VAL A 587 13.51 25.19 -25.68
C VAL A 587 12.84 24.58 -26.91
N GLU A 588 11.51 24.53 -26.97
CA GLU A 588 10.75 23.93 -28.06
C GLU A 588 10.65 24.83 -29.30
N SER A 589 11.14 26.10 -29.21
CA SER A 589 11.18 27.08 -30.30
C SER A 589 12.56 27.21 -30.92
N MET A 590 13.56 26.49 -30.41
CA MET A 590 14.95 26.52 -30.86
C MET A 590 15.32 25.18 -31.50
N THR A 591 16.29 25.20 -32.43
CA THR A 591 16.94 24.02 -32.98
C THR A 591 18.01 23.51 -32.03
N VAL A 592 18.43 22.26 -32.22
CA VAL A 592 19.56 21.69 -31.46
C VAL A 592 20.82 22.52 -31.63
N GLU A 593 21.11 22.98 -32.87
CA GLU A 593 22.26 23.81 -33.14
C GLU A 593 22.25 25.14 -32.34
N GLN A 594 21.08 25.78 -32.24
CA GLN A 594 20.90 26.98 -31.44
C GLN A 594 21.08 26.70 -29.95
N LEU A 595 20.50 25.62 -29.43
CA LEU A 595 20.58 25.26 -28.04
C LEU A 595 22.01 24.90 -27.58
N LYS A 596 22.81 24.24 -28.44
CA LYS A 596 24.20 23.89 -28.16
C LYS A 596 25.15 25.12 -28.10
N GLN A 597 24.67 26.35 -28.40
CA GLN A 597 25.46 27.56 -28.18
C GLN A 597 25.49 28.00 -26.71
N PHE A 598 24.65 27.45 -25.86
CA PHE A 598 24.52 27.85 -24.46
C PHE A 598 25.15 26.84 -23.54
N ASN A 599 25.95 27.31 -22.59
CA ASN A 599 26.57 26.49 -21.58
C ASN A 599 25.63 26.23 -20.40
N LEU A 600 25.73 25.06 -19.78
CA LEU A 600 24.88 24.59 -18.65
C LEU A 600 25.34 25.10 -17.27
N TRP A 601 26.36 25.95 -17.17
CA TRP A 601 26.78 26.47 -15.87
C TRP A 601 26.00 27.73 -15.43
N GLY A 602 25.19 28.36 -16.29
CA GLY A 602 24.37 29.55 -15.97
C GLY A 602 25.21 30.65 -15.30
N GLU A 603 24.86 30.99 -14.06
CA GLU A 603 25.60 31.95 -13.22
C GLU A 603 26.50 31.25 -12.16
N ASN A 604 26.69 29.93 -12.25
CA ASN A 604 27.47 29.17 -11.26
C ASN A 604 28.97 29.16 -11.61
N ASP A 605 29.76 30.02 -10.96
CA ASP A 605 31.21 30.11 -11.16
C ASP A 605 31.96 28.81 -10.89
N THR A 606 31.49 27.99 -9.96
CA THR A 606 32.09 26.67 -9.68
C THR A 606 31.91 25.73 -10.87
N TYR A 607 30.72 25.70 -11.44
CA TYR A 607 30.44 24.86 -12.61
C TYR A 607 31.16 25.43 -13.84
N LYS A 608 31.18 26.74 -14.03
CA LYS A 608 31.95 27.38 -15.08
C LYS A 608 33.41 27.00 -15.05
N SER A 609 34.00 26.94 -13.87
CA SER A 609 35.41 26.54 -13.68
C SER A 609 35.67 25.08 -13.95
N LYS A 610 34.76 24.21 -13.50
CA LYS A 610 34.95 22.74 -13.58
C LYS A 610 34.43 22.09 -14.86
N PHE A 611 33.42 22.70 -15.46
CA PHE A 611 32.70 22.17 -16.63
C PHE A 611 32.48 23.26 -17.68
N PRO A 612 33.58 23.94 -18.16
CA PRO A 612 33.46 25.13 -19.03
C PRO A 612 32.77 24.84 -20.36
N ASP A 613 32.90 23.63 -20.87
CA ASP A 613 32.44 23.22 -22.22
C ASP A 613 31.09 22.47 -22.19
N GLU A 614 30.45 22.31 -21.02
CA GLU A 614 29.15 21.64 -20.93
C GLU A 614 28.04 22.48 -21.56
N THR A 615 27.39 21.92 -22.58
CA THR A 615 26.26 22.52 -23.30
C THR A 615 25.02 21.65 -23.18
N ILE A 616 23.86 22.18 -23.61
CA ILE A 616 22.59 21.43 -23.59
C ILE A 616 22.74 20.14 -24.45
N PRO A 617 22.66 18.94 -23.85
CA PRO A 617 22.82 17.70 -24.60
C PRO A 617 21.51 17.26 -25.25
N THR A 618 21.60 16.46 -26.28
CA THR A 618 20.51 15.64 -26.79
C THR A 618 20.41 14.36 -25.98
N LEU A 619 19.26 13.66 -26.03
CA LEU A 619 19.14 12.33 -25.43
C LEU A 619 20.07 11.31 -26.10
N ARG A 620 20.37 11.52 -27.40
CA ARG A 620 21.40 10.76 -28.14
C ARG A 620 22.78 10.94 -27.51
N ASP A 621 23.19 12.17 -27.20
CA ASP A 621 24.50 12.45 -26.56
C ASP A 621 24.59 11.70 -25.21
N MET A 622 23.50 11.66 -24.44
CA MET A 622 23.46 10.89 -23.19
C MET A 622 23.61 9.37 -23.44
N PHE A 623 22.85 8.82 -24.39
CA PHE A 623 22.93 7.38 -24.70
C PHE A 623 24.34 6.96 -25.15
N GLU A 624 25.00 7.77 -25.96
CA GLU A 624 26.40 7.56 -26.34
C GLU A 624 27.36 7.59 -25.14
N ALA A 625 27.14 8.55 -24.22
CA ALA A 625 28.01 8.71 -23.05
C ALA A 625 27.89 7.55 -22.04
N ILE A 626 26.73 6.89 -21.97
CA ILE A 626 26.49 5.81 -21.01
C ILE A 626 26.52 4.41 -21.62
N LYS A 627 26.85 4.26 -22.90
CA LYS A 627 26.74 2.97 -23.60
C LYS A 627 27.59 1.87 -22.98
N ASP A 628 28.75 2.21 -22.40
CA ASP A 628 29.72 1.28 -21.83
C ASP A 628 29.50 1.02 -20.33
N ASN A 629 28.46 1.56 -19.73
CA ASN A 629 28.10 1.31 -18.33
C ASN A 629 26.77 0.57 -18.19
N ASP A 630 26.44 0.14 -16.98
CA ASP A 630 25.24 -0.66 -16.65
C ASP A 630 24.02 0.18 -16.23
N ALA A 631 24.12 1.52 -16.23
CA ALA A 631 23.05 2.40 -15.76
C ALA A 631 21.78 2.24 -16.59
N LYS A 632 20.63 2.18 -15.90
CA LYS A 632 19.32 2.34 -16.52
C LYS A 632 18.97 3.84 -16.60
N VAL A 633 17.91 4.18 -17.33
CA VAL A 633 17.52 5.58 -17.53
C VAL A 633 16.02 5.75 -17.25
N PHE A 634 15.67 6.70 -16.40
CA PHE A 634 14.30 7.20 -16.27
C PHE A 634 14.19 8.51 -17.06
N VAL A 635 13.41 8.47 -18.14
CA VAL A 635 13.22 9.63 -19.03
C VAL A 635 11.91 10.31 -18.67
N GLU A 636 11.98 11.54 -18.12
CA GLU A 636 10.78 12.34 -17.87
C GLU A 636 10.37 13.11 -19.14
N ILE A 637 9.17 12.80 -19.64
CA ILE A 637 8.58 13.58 -20.75
C ILE A 637 7.95 14.84 -20.19
N LYS A 638 8.61 16.00 -20.43
CA LYS A 638 8.12 17.36 -20.12
C LYS A 638 7.28 17.92 -21.26
N SER A 639 7.65 17.63 -22.50
CA SER A 639 6.96 18.13 -23.70
C SER A 639 5.49 17.73 -23.75
N GLY A 640 4.60 18.69 -24.06
CA GLY A 640 3.20 18.43 -24.37
C GLY A 640 2.95 17.88 -25.78
N LYS A 641 3.94 17.88 -26.66
CA LYS A 641 3.81 17.43 -28.05
C LYS A 641 3.74 15.91 -28.11
N ALA A 642 2.65 15.35 -28.66
CA ALA A 642 2.47 13.90 -28.77
C ALA A 642 3.57 13.20 -29.60
N ALA A 643 4.19 13.91 -30.55
CA ALA A 643 5.25 13.41 -31.41
C ALA A 643 6.50 12.94 -30.65
N ILE A 644 6.74 13.45 -29.42
CA ILE A 644 7.89 13.06 -28.60
C ILE A 644 7.89 11.58 -28.25
N CYS A 645 6.70 10.99 -28.05
CA CYS A 645 6.59 9.55 -27.72
C CYS A 645 7.12 8.66 -28.86
N GLN A 646 6.77 8.99 -30.11
CA GLN A 646 7.26 8.24 -31.28
C GLN A 646 8.76 8.46 -31.50
N LYS A 647 9.24 9.70 -31.33
CA LYS A 647 10.67 10.00 -31.45
C LYS A 647 11.49 9.27 -30.39
N LEU A 648 11.00 9.26 -29.15
CA LEU A 648 11.64 8.53 -28.05
C LEU A 648 11.66 7.01 -28.32
N SER A 649 10.55 6.44 -28.76
CA SER A 649 10.49 5.01 -29.12
C SER A 649 11.53 4.69 -30.21
N ASN A 650 11.58 5.49 -31.29
CA ASN A 650 12.52 5.27 -32.36
C ASN A 650 13.99 5.35 -31.89
N LEU A 651 14.30 6.27 -30.99
CA LEU A 651 15.65 6.42 -30.45
C LEU A 651 16.04 5.24 -29.52
N ILE A 652 15.08 4.76 -28.73
CA ILE A 652 15.27 3.56 -27.88
C ILE A 652 15.55 2.34 -28.75
N ASP A 653 14.80 2.17 -29.85
CA ASP A 653 14.96 1.07 -30.79
C ASP A 653 16.32 1.15 -31.52
N GLU A 654 16.73 2.36 -31.95
CA GLU A 654 18.02 2.61 -32.62
C GLU A 654 19.22 2.17 -31.76
N TYR A 655 19.15 2.42 -30.44
CA TYR A 655 20.22 2.05 -29.50
C TYR A 655 20.03 0.63 -28.91
N ASN A 656 18.94 -0.04 -29.22
CA ASN A 656 18.53 -1.30 -28.58
C ASN A 656 18.45 -1.17 -27.05
N TYR A 657 17.91 -0.02 -26.55
CA TYR A 657 17.82 0.33 -25.12
C TYR A 657 16.47 -0.01 -24.48
N SER A 658 15.72 -0.94 -25.08
CA SER A 658 14.47 -1.42 -24.49
C SER A 658 14.65 -2.12 -23.14
N ASP A 659 15.86 -2.58 -22.80
CA ASP A 659 16.25 -3.13 -21.50
C ASP A 659 16.90 -2.09 -20.56
N ARG A 660 16.96 -0.82 -20.94
CA ARG A 660 17.62 0.25 -20.18
C ARG A 660 16.72 1.42 -19.84
N VAL A 661 15.70 1.71 -20.63
CA VAL A 661 14.88 2.93 -20.50
C VAL A 661 13.51 2.64 -19.90
N CYS A 662 13.14 3.40 -18.87
CA CYS A 662 11.77 3.56 -18.38
C CYS A 662 11.35 5.02 -18.60
N VAL A 663 10.05 5.29 -18.68
CA VAL A 663 9.53 6.65 -18.88
C VAL A 663 8.69 7.09 -17.69
N ILE A 664 8.92 8.31 -17.24
CA ILE A 664 8.10 8.96 -16.21
C ILE A 664 7.50 10.26 -16.75
N SER A 665 6.36 10.68 -16.24
CA SER A 665 5.77 11.98 -16.60
C SER A 665 4.69 12.40 -15.61
N PHE A 666 4.53 13.72 -15.42
CA PHE A 666 3.32 14.32 -14.81
C PHE A 666 2.14 14.35 -15.78
N ASN A 667 2.37 14.15 -17.08
CA ASN A 667 1.34 14.19 -18.10
C ASN A 667 0.80 12.79 -18.40
N ALA A 668 -0.33 12.44 -17.80
CA ALA A 668 -1.02 11.17 -18.01
C ALA A 668 -1.31 10.86 -19.50
N THR A 669 -1.52 11.91 -20.33
CA THR A 669 -1.75 11.74 -21.77
C THR A 669 -0.51 11.20 -22.47
N GLN A 670 0.69 11.63 -22.08
CA GLN A 670 1.94 11.12 -22.65
C GLN A 670 2.19 9.68 -22.24
N LEU A 671 1.88 9.30 -20.99
CA LEU A 671 1.93 7.91 -20.54
C LEU A 671 0.98 7.01 -21.36
N ALA A 672 -0.25 7.47 -21.57
CA ALA A 672 -1.22 6.76 -22.42
C ALA A 672 -0.80 6.67 -23.90
N ASN A 673 -0.16 7.72 -24.44
CA ASN A 673 0.38 7.71 -25.80
C ASN A 673 1.53 6.72 -25.93
N LEU A 674 2.47 6.75 -24.98
CA LEU A 674 3.64 5.86 -25.00
C LEU A 674 3.21 4.39 -24.89
N GLN A 675 2.26 4.07 -24.03
CA GLN A 675 1.75 2.69 -23.88
C GLN A 675 1.17 2.11 -25.18
N LYS A 676 0.61 2.96 -26.04
CA LYS A 676 0.10 2.55 -27.38
C LYS A 676 1.22 2.38 -28.39
N ILE A 677 2.26 3.23 -28.32
CA ILE A 677 3.34 3.31 -29.30
C ILE A 677 4.44 2.29 -28.96
N ALA A 678 4.82 2.22 -27.69
CA ALA A 678 5.96 1.44 -27.21
C ALA A 678 5.57 0.60 -25.97
N PRO A 679 4.74 -0.44 -26.13
CA PRO A 679 4.28 -1.27 -25.01
C PRO A 679 5.42 -2.06 -24.31
N GLN A 680 6.62 -2.10 -24.88
CA GLN A 680 7.82 -2.64 -24.24
C GLN A 680 8.39 -1.71 -23.16
N ILE A 681 8.02 -0.43 -23.13
CA ILE A 681 8.55 0.55 -22.19
C ILE A 681 7.62 0.69 -21.00
N THR A 682 8.13 0.47 -19.79
CA THR A 682 7.39 0.65 -18.55
C THR A 682 7.30 2.12 -18.18
N CYS A 683 6.18 2.49 -17.55
CA CYS A 683 5.89 3.86 -17.17
C CYS A 683 5.77 4.05 -15.66
N GLY A 684 6.12 5.25 -15.18
CA GLY A 684 5.85 5.77 -13.84
C GLY A 684 5.07 7.08 -13.90
N TYR A 685 4.06 7.23 -13.05
CA TYR A 685 3.26 8.46 -12.98
C TYR A 685 3.77 9.34 -11.85
N LEU A 686 4.30 10.51 -12.22
CA LEU A 686 4.74 11.54 -11.27
C LEU A 686 3.53 12.24 -10.67
N LEU A 687 3.43 12.22 -9.35
CA LEU A 687 2.31 12.78 -8.60
C LEU A 687 2.82 13.60 -7.40
N GLY A 688 1.94 14.42 -6.83
CA GLY A 688 2.22 15.11 -5.57
C GLY A 688 2.41 14.11 -4.41
N ALA A 689 2.74 14.64 -3.24
CA ALA A 689 2.82 13.83 -2.03
C ALA A 689 1.46 13.19 -1.71
N PRO A 690 1.44 11.96 -1.16
CA PRO A 690 0.23 11.38 -0.60
C PRO A 690 -0.25 12.22 0.60
N SER A 691 -1.48 12.01 1.04
CA SER A 691 -1.94 12.54 2.33
C SER A 691 -1.14 11.87 3.45
N ALA A 692 -0.82 12.62 4.50
CA ALA A 692 -0.16 12.03 5.66
C ALA A 692 -1.06 10.96 6.29
N SER A 693 -0.49 9.79 6.56
CA SER A 693 -1.16 8.67 7.19
C SER A 693 -0.48 8.37 8.52
N THR A 694 -1.26 8.27 9.58
CA THR A 694 -0.79 8.00 10.94
C THR A 694 -1.32 6.67 11.48
N THR A 695 -2.22 6.04 10.74
CA THR A 695 -2.78 4.73 11.04
C THR A 695 -2.83 3.85 9.78
N PRO A 696 -2.84 2.52 9.95
CA PRO A 696 -3.00 1.60 8.81
C PRO A 696 -4.27 1.87 7.99
N GLU A 697 -5.38 2.27 8.64
CA GLU A 697 -6.62 2.57 7.96
C GLU A 697 -6.51 3.81 7.03
N GLU A 698 -5.84 4.87 7.51
CA GLU A 698 -5.59 6.07 6.71
C GLU A 698 -4.66 5.75 5.53
N ALA A 699 -3.64 4.92 5.78
CA ALA A 699 -2.70 4.46 4.76
C ALA A 699 -3.42 3.69 3.63
N VAL A 700 -4.30 2.77 4.00
CA VAL A 700 -5.09 1.98 3.05
C VAL A 700 -6.03 2.86 2.22
N GLU A 701 -6.63 3.91 2.80
CA GLU A 701 -7.43 4.88 2.03
C GLU A 701 -6.61 5.66 1.01
N GLU A 702 -5.40 6.05 1.39
CA GLU A 702 -4.50 6.75 0.48
C GLU A 702 -4.05 5.84 -0.66
N VAL A 703 -3.74 4.57 -0.35
CA VAL A 703 -3.42 3.56 -1.37
C VAL A 703 -4.56 3.38 -2.37
N PHE A 704 -5.82 3.48 -1.94
CA PHE A 704 -6.94 3.43 -2.87
C PHE A 704 -6.93 4.58 -3.88
N LYS A 705 -6.58 5.80 -3.45
CA LYS A 705 -6.40 6.95 -4.36
C LYS A 705 -5.24 6.70 -5.32
N VAL A 706 -4.15 6.09 -4.83
CA VAL A 706 -3.01 5.70 -5.67
C VAL A 706 -3.44 4.70 -6.73
N ILE A 707 -4.15 3.62 -6.36
CA ILE A 707 -4.66 2.63 -7.31
C ILE A 707 -5.49 3.30 -8.42
N ASN A 708 -6.43 4.17 -8.03
CA ASN A 708 -7.26 4.90 -9.00
C ASN A 708 -6.47 5.82 -9.92
N SER A 709 -5.34 6.34 -9.46
CA SER A 709 -4.48 7.25 -10.22
C SER A 709 -3.54 6.53 -11.17
N VAL A 710 -2.88 5.45 -10.73
CA VAL A 710 -1.79 4.81 -11.49
C VAL A 710 -2.24 3.64 -12.35
N GLN A 711 -3.23 2.86 -11.91
CA GLN A 711 -3.67 1.65 -12.62
C GLN A 711 -4.23 1.92 -14.01
N PRO A 712 -5.00 3.01 -14.28
CA PRO A 712 -5.50 3.32 -15.63
C PRO A 712 -4.39 3.48 -16.68
N TYR A 713 -3.19 3.87 -16.25
CA TYR A 713 -2.03 4.09 -17.12
C TYR A 713 -0.99 2.97 -17.05
N ASN A 714 -1.28 1.89 -16.34
CA ASN A 714 -0.33 0.79 -16.07
C ASN A 714 1.04 1.33 -15.60
N SER A 715 1.03 2.28 -14.68
CA SER A 715 2.23 2.97 -14.20
C SER A 715 2.54 2.62 -12.74
N SER A 716 3.80 2.81 -12.35
CA SER A 716 4.20 2.87 -10.95
C SER A 716 3.77 4.20 -10.33
N PHE A 717 3.82 4.25 -9.01
CA PHE A 717 3.57 5.46 -8.24
C PHE A 717 4.89 6.18 -7.95
N ASN A 718 5.03 7.38 -8.50
CA ASN A 718 6.22 8.22 -8.36
C ASN A 718 5.85 9.53 -7.66
N PRO A 719 5.68 9.54 -6.32
CA PRO A 719 5.23 10.71 -5.57
C PRO A 719 6.36 11.63 -5.15
N SER A 720 6.01 12.87 -4.75
CA SER A 720 6.89 13.63 -3.85
C SER A 720 7.13 12.84 -2.56
N TYR A 721 8.36 12.91 -2.01
CA TYR A 721 8.76 12.13 -0.83
C TYR A 721 8.11 12.59 0.50
N SER A 722 7.42 13.73 0.48
CA SER A 722 6.78 14.28 1.68
C SER A 722 5.56 13.45 2.11
N ASN A 723 5.22 13.51 3.39
CA ASN A 723 4.02 12.90 3.99
C ASN A 723 3.90 11.38 3.83
N GLN A 724 5.01 10.68 3.60
CA GLN A 724 5.00 9.23 3.53
C GLN A 724 5.23 8.62 4.92
N SER A 725 4.67 7.45 5.15
CA SER A 725 4.83 6.69 6.38
C SER A 725 5.10 5.21 6.07
N GLU A 726 5.57 4.48 7.07
CA GLU A 726 5.81 3.04 6.96
C GLU A 726 4.53 2.31 6.59
N GLU A 727 3.42 2.60 7.26
CA GLU A 727 2.11 1.98 7.03
C GLU A 727 1.62 2.18 5.59
N PHE A 728 1.90 3.36 5.01
CA PHE A 728 1.54 3.64 3.63
C PHE A 728 2.38 2.81 2.63
N ILE A 729 3.69 2.70 2.88
CA ILE A 729 4.58 1.92 2.02
C ILE A 729 4.29 0.42 2.13
N ASP A 730 4.02 -0.07 3.34
CA ASP A 730 3.59 -1.44 3.57
C ASP A 730 2.32 -1.76 2.78
N ALA A 731 1.29 -0.92 2.92
CA ALA A 731 0.04 -1.10 2.20
C ALA A 731 0.20 -1.05 0.67
N CYS A 732 1.14 -0.26 0.13
CA CYS A 732 1.50 -0.28 -1.29
C CYS A 732 2.20 -1.58 -1.70
N THR A 733 3.22 -2.00 -0.93
CA THR A 733 4.05 -3.17 -1.23
C THR A 733 3.23 -4.46 -1.18
N GLU A 734 2.38 -4.63 -0.16
CA GLU A 734 1.46 -5.76 -0.03
C GLU A 734 0.61 -5.99 -1.27
N ARG A 735 0.32 -4.92 -2.01
CA ARG A 735 -0.50 -4.93 -3.24
C ARG A 735 0.30 -4.96 -4.54
N GLY A 736 1.62 -5.06 -4.45
CA GLY A 736 2.49 -5.00 -5.62
C GLY A 736 2.50 -3.62 -6.31
N ILE A 737 2.31 -2.54 -5.55
CA ILE A 737 2.41 -1.16 -6.06
C ILE A 737 3.83 -0.67 -5.81
N ALA A 738 4.59 -0.44 -6.91
CA ALA A 738 5.93 0.10 -6.83
C ALA A 738 5.91 1.60 -6.51
N VAL A 739 6.67 2.00 -5.47
CA VAL A 739 6.77 3.38 -5.01
C VAL A 739 8.18 3.92 -5.24
N TRP A 740 8.26 5.05 -5.99
CA TRP A 740 9.50 5.69 -6.44
C TRP A 740 9.49 7.18 -6.10
N PRO A 741 9.70 7.56 -4.82
CA PRO A 741 9.60 8.96 -4.41
C PRO A 741 10.72 9.85 -4.94
N TRP A 742 10.40 11.16 -5.11
CA TRP A 742 11.28 12.23 -5.57
C TRP A 742 11.01 13.54 -4.80
N THR A 743 11.90 14.47 -4.70
CA THR A 743 13.33 14.42 -4.88
C THR A 743 13.97 14.57 -3.50
N TYR A 744 14.81 13.65 -3.14
CA TYR A 744 15.64 13.77 -1.94
C TYR A 744 16.80 14.71 -2.29
N ALA A 745 16.68 15.96 -1.84
CA ALA A 745 17.73 16.97 -2.03
C ALA A 745 18.15 17.50 -0.66
N SER A 746 19.40 17.36 -0.30
CA SER A 746 19.94 17.79 1.02
C SER A 746 19.06 17.34 2.19
N ALA A 747 18.28 16.31 1.97
CA ALA A 747 17.32 15.79 2.92
C ALA A 747 18.01 15.30 4.19
N SER A 748 17.24 15.20 5.25
CA SER A 748 17.74 14.61 6.49
C SER A 748 18.25 13.20 6.22
N LYS A 749 19.36 12.82 6.86
CA LYS A 749 19.87 11.44 6.80
C LYS A 749 18.83 10.41 7.24
N GLU A 750 17.92 10.81 8.13
CA GLU A 750 16.80 10.01 8.59
C GLU A 750 15.83 9.69 7.44
N ALA A 751 15.48 10.67 6.57
CA ALA A 751 14.61 10.41 5.42
C ALA A 751 15.21 9.38 4.45
N PHE A 752 16.53 9.47 4.20
CA PHE A 752 17.23 8.43 3.43
C PHE A 752 17.19 7.06 4.12
N ALA A 753 17.45 7.01 5.41
CA ALA A 753 17.42 5.76 6.17
C ALA A 753 16.01 5.15 6.21
N ASN A 754 14.96 5.97 6.32
CA ASN A 754 13.57 5.52 6.25
C ASN A 754 13.24 4.90 4.89
N ALA A 755 13.78 5.44 3.79
CA ALA A 755 13.58 4.85 2.47
C ALA A 755 14.09 3.40 2.38
N PHE A 756 15.17 3.08 3.10
CA PHE A 756 15.66 1.70 3.22
C PHE A 756 14.76 0.85 4.14
N ARG A 757 14.42 1.35 5.32
CA ARG A 757 13.66 0.61 6.32
C ARG A 757 12.23 0.30 5.88
N TRP A 758 11.56 1.26 5.25
CA TRP A 758 10.18 1.10 4.76
C TRP A 758 10.09 0.34 3.44
N GLY A 759 11.23 0.04 2.80
CA GLY A 759 11.27 -0.82 1.62
C GLY A 759 10.72 -0.19 0.34
N TYR A 760 11.09 1.07 0.06
CA TYR A 760 10.84 1.65 -1.25
C TYR A 760 11.44 0.81 -2.39
N ASN A 761 10.82 0.86 -3.55
CA ASN A 761 11.42 0.27 -4.76
C ASN A 761 12.66 1.03 -5.18
N GLY A 762 12.63 2.35 -5.09
CA GLY A 762 13.79 3.20 -5.29
C GLY A 762 13.53 4.61 -4.81
N LEU A 763 14.53 5.46 -4.83
CA LEU A 763 14.45 6.86 -4.47
C LEU A 763 15.24 7.74 -5.44
N THR A 764 14.65 8.87 -5.81
CA THR A 764 15.29 9.85 -6.70
C THR A 764 15.96 10.94 -5.87
N THR A 765 17.27 11.17 -6.08
CA THR A 765 18.06 12.09 -5.26
C THR A 765 19.02 12.96 -6.07
N ASN A 766 19.26 14.15 -5.57
CA ASN A 766 20.35 15.03 -6.03
C ASN A 766 21.73 14.59 -5.49
N ASP A 767 21.76 13.72 -4.48
CA ASP A 767 22.90 13.46 -3.60
C ASP A 767 23.29 11.97 -3.59
N CYS A 768 23.51 11.36 -4.76
CA CYS A 768 23.84 9.93 -4.92
C CYS A 768 25.05 9.51 -4.07
N GLN A 769 26.04 10.41 -3.89
CA GLN A 769 27.24 10.16 -3.09
C GLN A 769 26.94 9.82 -1.63
N LEU A 770 25.76 10.19 -1.11
CA LEU A 770 25.39 9.92 0.28
C LEU A 770 25.18 8.43 0.54
N THR A 771 24.76 7.67 -0.46
CA THR A 771 24.52 6.23 -0.37
C THR A 771 25.62 5.38 -0.99
N ALA A 772 26.59 5.99 -1.67
CA ALA A 772 27.65 5.32 -2.45
C ALA A 772 28.36 4.18 -1.70
N LYS A 773 28.68 4.39 -0.42
CA LYS A 773 29.38 3.40 0.44
C LYS A 773 28.43 2.50 1.26
N THR A 774 27.13 2.65 1.11
CA THR A 774 26.16 1.76 1.76
C THR A 774 26.18 0.39 1.09
N VAL A 775 26.24 -0.68 1.87
CA VAL A 775 26.21 -2.05 1.36
C VAL A 775 24.78 -2.36 0.90
N ARG A 776 24.64 -2.87 -0.32
CA ARG A 776 23.33 -3.19 -0.89
C ARG A 776 23.03 -4.70 -1.00
N ILE A 777 24.05 -5.51 -1.26
CA ILE A 777 23.93 -6.95 -1.44
C ILE A 777 25.11 -7.64 -0.78
N ILE A 778 24.87 -8.80 -0.19
CA ILE A 778 25.93 -9.73 0.19
C ILE A 778 25.68 -11.10 -0.43
N ASN A 779 26.73 -11.75 -0.89
CA ASN A 779 26.71 -13.10 -1.45
C ASN A 779 27.86 -13.93 -0.88
N ALA A 780 27.63 -15.21 -0.66
CA ALA A 780 28.71 -16.16 -0.43
C ALA A 780 29.43 -16.46 -1.77
N SER A 781 30.70 -16.84 -1.70
CA SER A 781 31.47 -17.20 -2.89
C SER A 781 31.06 -18.52 -3.51
N ALA A 782 30.21 -19.31 -2.86
CA ALA A 782 29.67 -20.57 -3.34
C ALA A 782 28.27 -20.82 -2.74
N ASP A 783 27.37 -21.42 -3.52
CA ASP A 783 26.03 -21.83 -3.07
C ASP A 783 26.02 -23.28 -2.56
N ALA A 784 27.07 -24.07 -2.90
CA ALA A 784 27.28 -25.41 -2.42
C ALA A 784 28.77 -25.68 -2.19
N ILE A 785 29.08 -26.42 -1.13
CA ILE A 785 30.43 -26.77 -0.70
C ILE A 785 30.45 -28.26 -0.40
N GLU A 786 31.44 -28.98 -0.98
CA GLU A 786 31.71 -30.36 -0.61
C GLU A 786 32.99 -30.44 0.22
N LEU A 787 32.92 -31.12 1.38
CA LEU A 787 34.01 -31.26 2.34
C LEU A 787 34.24 -32.74 2.67
N ASN A 788 35.46 -33.09 3.04
CA ASN A 788 35.66 -34.29 3.85
C ASN A 788 35.34 -33.95 5.32
N ARG A 789 34.97 -34.96 6.10
CA ARG A 789 34.59 -34.73 7.51
C ARG A 789 35.75 -34.07 8.27
N GLY A 790 35.43 -32.93 8.94
CA GLY A 790 36.41 -32.13 9.69
C GLY A 790 37.40 -31.35 8.82
N GLU A 791 37.22 -31.32 7.52
CA GLU A 791 38.03 -30.50 6.61
C GLU A 791 37.69 -29.03 6.77
N ASN A 792 38.69 -28.17 6.76
CA ASN A 792 38.55 -26.73 6.79
C ASN A 792 38.62 -26.18 5.34
N THR A 793 37.65 -25.34 4.98
CA THR A 793 37.70 -24.59 3.73
C THR A 793 37.50 -23.11 3.96
N SER A 794 37.96 -22.28 3.06
CA SER A 794 37.69 -20.84 3.09
C SER A 794 36.48 -20.50 2.28
N ILE A 795 35.60 -19.64 2.83
CA ILE A 795 34.48 -19.05 2.13
C ILE A 795 34.54 -17.52 2.25
N GLU A 796 34.43 -16.82 1.13
CA GLU A 796 34.33 -15.37 1.11
C GLU A 796 32.86 -14.97 1.19
N ILE A 797 32.59 -13.90 1.92
CA ILE A 797 31.27 -13.22 1.96
C ILE A 797 31.47 -11.86 1.32
N ASN A 798 31.04 -11.74 0.08
CA ASN A 798 31.25 -10.58 -0.75
C ASN A 798 30.16 -9.53 -0.54
N ALA A 799 30.50 -8.43 0.13
CA ALA A 799 29.64 -7.26 0.33
C ALA A 799 29.87 -6.26 -0.80
N ARG A 800 28.82 -5.96 -1.57
CA ARG A 800 28.83 -4.95 -2.64
C ARG A 800 28.10 -3.70 -2.21
N THR A 801 28.76 -2.54 -2.35
CA THR A 801 28.19 -1.22 -2.10
C THR A 801 27.55 -0.64 -3.37
N TYR A 802 26.80 0.48 -3.24
CA TYR A 802 26.20 1.14 -4.40
C TYR A 802 27.23 1.62 -5.42
N ASP A 803 28.39 2.12 -4.99
CA ASP A 803 29.49 2.52 -5.89
C ASP A 803 30.27 1.31 -6.48
N ARG A 804 29.62 0.13 -6.47
CA ARG A 804 30.13 -1.12 -7.06
C ARG A 804 31.40 -1.66 -6.42
N THR A 805 31.85 -1.10 -5.28
CA THR A 805 32.98 -1.67 -4.53
C THR A 805 32.55 -2.99 -3.90
N VAL A 806 33.34 -4.04 -4.13
CA VAL A 806 33.17 -5.36 -3.51
C VAL A 806 34.26 -5.57 -2.46
N LYS A 807 33.88 -6.09 -1.30
CA LYS A 807 34.79 -6.41 -0.20
C LYS A 807 34.40 -7.73 0.43
N ASP A 808 35.39 -8.57 0.69
CA ASP A 808 35.18 -9.72 1.55
C ASP A 808 34.99 -9.25 3.01
N VAL A 809 33.90 -9.70 3.61
CA VAL A 809 33.49 -9.40 4.99
C VAL A 809 33.34 -10.67 5.83
N ALA A 810 33.82 -11.82 5.37
CA ALA A 810 33.65 -13.11 6.05
C ALA A 810 34.11 -13.06 7.51
N SER A 811 35.25 -12.40 7.81
CA SER A 811 35.74 -12.25 9.18
C SER A 811 34.85 -11.42 10.12
N LYS A 812 33.80 -10.76 9.58
CA LYS A 812 32.83 -9.93 10.32
C LYS A 812 31.41 -10.45 10.18
N SER A 813 31.24 -11.55 9.48
CA SER A 813 29.96 -12.18 9.24
C SER A 813 29.64 -13.23 10.29
N GLU A 814 28.37 -13.39 10.61
CA GLU A 814 27.84 -14.41 11.50
C GLU A 814 27.19 -15.51 10.65
N MET A 815 27.58 -16.76 10.90
CA MET A 815 26.93 -17.92 10.29
C MET A 815 25.66 -18.28 11.06
N ILE A 816 24.60 -18.62 10.35
CA ILE A 816 23.32 -19.08 10.89
C ILE A 816 23.03 -20.42 10.27
N VAL A 817 22.88 -21.45 11.10
CA VAL A 817 22.50 -22.78 10.67
C VAL A 817 20.99 -22.83 10.43
N ILE A 818 20.58 -23.23 9.23
CA ILE A 818 19.18 -23.39 8.82
C ILE A 818 18.76 -24.84 9.08
N GLU A 819 19.59 -25.80 8.63
CA GLU A 819 19.39 -27.24 8.82
C GLU A 819 20.73 -27.93 9.11
N GLY A 820 20.70 -29.05 9.82
CA GLY A 820 21.88 -29.80 10.21
C GLY A 820 22.53 -29.30 11.51
N ASP A 821 23.65 -29.89 11.86
CA ASP A 821 24.44 -29.58 13.06
C ASP A 821 25.93 -29.78 12.76
N ASN A 822 26.79 -29.60 13.77
CA ASN A 822 28.23 -29.88 13.70
C ASN A 822 28.94 -29.12 12.58
N VAL A 823 28.53 -27.90 12.31
CA VAL A 823 29.18 -26.98 11.39
C VAL A 823 29.73 -25.78 12.16
N THR A 824 30.93 -25.36 11.85
CA THR A 824 31.61 -24.24 12.50
C THR A 824 32.11 -23.24 11.46
N PHE A 825 32.09 -21.97 11.86
CA PHE A 825 32.61 -20.87 11.02
C PHE A 825 33.34 -19.86 11.89
N GLU A 826 34.59 -19.62 11.56
CA GLU A 826 35.41 -18.64 12.25
C GLU A 826 36.32 -17.90 11.26
N ASN A 827 36.23 -16.57 11.23
CA ASN A 827 37.08 -15.71 10.42
C ASN A 827 37.20 -16.09 8.92
N GLY A 828 36.06 -16.55 8.33
CA GLY A 828 36.00 -16.98 6.93
C GLY A 828 36.41 -18.44 6.70
N THR A 829 36.73 -19.20 7.75
CA THR A 829 37.02 -20.62 7.69
C THR A 829 35.79 -21.42 8.12
N LEU A 830 35.36 -22.33 7.26
CA LEU A 830 34.20 -23.23 7.45
C LEU A 830 34.69 -24.65 7.65
N SER A 831 34.10 -25.39 8.56
CA SER A 831 34.30 -26.82 8.74
C SER A 831 33.01 -27.49 9.13
N ALA A 832 32.78 -28.73 8.69
CA ALA A 832 31.59 -29.50 9.00
C ALA A 832 31.90 -30.98 9.21
N ASP A 833 31.20 -31.61 10.14
CA ASP A 833 31.25 -33.06 10.42
C ASP A 833 30.03 -33.82 9.83
N SER A 834 29.00 -33.13 9.40
CA SER A 834 27.76 -33.63 8.82
C SER A 834 27.21 -32.65 7.78
N ASP A 835 26.31 -33.13 6.93
CA ASP A 835 25.59 -32.29 5.99
C ASP A 835 24.84 -31.17 6.74
N ALA A 836 24.87 -29.97 6.19
CA ALA A 836 24.20 -28.81 6.76
C ALA A 836 23.79 -27.79 5.68
N VAL A 837 22.85 -26.92 6.01
CA VAL A 837 22.53 -25.74 5.22
C VAL A 837 22.66 -24.52 6.11
N VAL A 838 23.43 -23.54 5.64
CA VAL A 838 23.74 -22.34 6.41
C VAL A 838 23.46 -21.08 5.60
N MET A 839 23.32 -19.94 6.25
CA MET A 839 23.40 -18.61 5.66
C MET A 839 24.32 -17.72 6.47
N PHE A 840 24.80 -16.64 5.86
CA PHE A 840 25.67 -15.70 6.54
C PHE A 840 25.00 -14.34 6.66
N ARG A 841 25.12 -13.75 7.84
CA ARG A 841 24.62 -12.40 8.17
C ARG A 841 25.80 -11.44 8.27
N TYR A 842 25.67 -10.26 7.66
CA TYR A 842 26.57 -9.14 7.85
C TYR A 842 25.81 -7.91 8.34
N GLU A 843 26.28 -7.30 9.44
CA GLU A 843 25.70 -6.08 10.01
C GLU A 843 26.34 -4.84 9.41
N CYS A 844 25.52 -4.00 8.79
CA CYS A 844 25.89 -2.76 8.14
C CYS A 844 25.34 -1.53 8.87
N ARG A 845 25.64 -0.32 8.33
CA ARG A 845 25.10 0.94 8.83
C ARG A 845 24.51 1.75 7.69
N LEU A 846 23.33 2.32 7.94
CA LEU A 846 22.74 3.35 7.09
C LEU A 846 23.41 4.70 7.33
N ILE A 847 23.08 5.68 6.49
CA ILE A 847 23.66 7.03 6.53
C ILE A 847 23.40 7.79 7.85
N ASP A 848 22.29 7.49 8.56
CA ASP A 848 21.95 8.06 9.87
C ASP A 848 22.67 7.35 11.02
N GLY A 849 23.45 6.31 10.72
CA GLY A 849 24.15 5.47 11.69
C GLY A 849 23.31 4.28 12.20
N THR A 850 22.05 4.16 11.82
CA THR A 850 21.19 3.01 12.15
C THR A 850 21.78 1.72 11.60
N ARG A 851 21.74 0.65 12.39
CA ARG A 851 22.23 -0.67 11.99
C ARG A 851 21.15 -1.43 11.23
N TYR A 852 21.57 -2.17 10.21
CA TYR A 852 20.75 -3.13 9.48
C TYR A 852 21.53 -4.38 9.15
N SER A 853 20.82 -5.46 8.88
CA SER A 853 21.40 -6.76 8.55
C SER A 853 21.03 -7.17 7.14
N LEU A 854 22.02 -7.68 6.41
CA LEU A 854 21.84 -8.37 5.13
C LEU A 854 22.26 -9.83 5.29
N TYR A 855 21.67 -10.68 4.46
CA TYR A 855 21.90 -12.13 4.50
C TYR A 855 22.27 -12.65 3.13
N THR A 856 23.13 -13.69 3.08
CA THR A 856 23.36 -14.46 1.86
C THR A 856 22.16 -15.34 1.54
N SER A 857 22.10 -15.86 0.34
CA SER A 857 21.26 -17.04 0.05
C SER A 857 21.76 -18.25 0.86
N PRO A 858 20.94 -19.29 1.07
CA PRO A 858 21.39 -20.54 1.69
C PRO A 858 22.59 -21.16 0.95
N VAL A 859 23.54 -21.67 1.71
CA VAL A 859 24.71 -22.42 1.23
C VAL A 859 24.58 -23.85 1.72
N THR A 860 24.59 -24.80 0.79
CA THR A 860 24.51 -26.23 1.08
C THR A 860 25.89 -26.78 1.34
N ILE A 861 26.08 -27.50 2.43
CA ILE A 861 27.32 -28.19 2.81
C ILE A 861 27.07 -29.68 2.76
N SER A 862 27.83 -30.39 1.92
CA SER A 862 27.79 -31.86 1.81
C SER A 862 29.11 -32.43 2.32
N VAL A 863 29.03 -33.36 3.28
CA VAL A 863 30.20 -33.98 3.88
C VAL A 863 30.35 -35.42 3.34
N LYS A 864 31.46 -35.66 2.66
CA LYS A 864 31.75 -37.01 2.13
C LYS A 864 31.92 -37.98 3.30
N SER A 865 31.20 -39.12 3.26
CA SER A 865 31.48 -40.22 4.14
C SER A 865 32.85 -40.76 3.83
N THR A 866 33.72 -40.85 4.85
CA THR A 866 34.96 -41.60 4.73
C THR A 866 34.59 -43.02 4.32
N GLY A 867 34.76 -43.37 3.05
CA GLY A 867 34.62 -44.72 2.57
C GLY A 867 35.58 -45.59 3.36
N GLU A 868 35.10 -46.64 3.98
CA GLU A 868 35.93 -47.73 4.45
C GLU A 868 36.78 -48.17 3.25
N SER A 869 38.10 -48.00 3.34
CA SER A 869 39.04 -48.62 2.46
C SER A 869 38.92 -50.11 2.62
N SER A 870 38.19 -50.77 1.72
CA SER A 870 38.30 -52.23 1.61
C SER A 870 39.74 -52.55 1.17
N GLU A 871 40.58 -52.91 2.11
CA GLU A 871 41.80 -53.66 1.80
C GLU A 871 41.42 -54.89 0.96
N ALA A 872 41.86 -54.87 -0.28
CA ALA A 872 41.73 -56.00 -1.18
C ALA A 872 42.81 -57.02 -0.74
N ASP A 873 42.33 -58.05 -0.02
CA ASP A 873 43.11 -59.29 0.16
C ASP A 873 43.31 -59.95 -1.20
N VAL A 874 44.56 -60.01 -1.62
CA VAL A 874 45.04 -60.81 -2.74
C VAL A 874 45.19 -62.23 -2.25
N SER A 875 44.35 -63.15 -2.68
CA SER A 875 44.62 -64.59 -2.62
C SER A 875 44.42 -65.23 -3.97
N GLU A 876 45.39 -66.03 -4.33
CA GLU A 876 45.70 -66.67 -5.57
C GLU A 876 44.66 -67.58 -6.19
N ALA A 877 44.89 -67.75 -7.49
CA ALA A 877 44.26 -68.61 -8.45
C ALA A 877 43.94 -70.04 -8.03
N SER A 878 42.92 -70.66 -8.57
CA SER A 878 42.91 -71.95 -9.16
C SER A 878 41.82 -72.08 -10.21
N ASP A 879 42.28 -72.57 -11.39
CA ASP A 879 41.53 -73.03 -12.50
C ASP A 879 40.49 -74.07 -12.20
N HIS A 880 39.35 -73.99 -12.81
CA HIS A 880 38.69 -75.11 -13.46
C HIS A 880 37.75 -74.68 -14.58
N VAL A 881 38.11 -75.17 -15.76
CA VAL A 881 37.31 -75.22 -16.98
C VAL A 881 36.20 -76.29 -16.86
N VAL A 882 35.03 -76.08 -17.38
CA VAL A 882 34.15 -76.99 -18.15
C VAL A 882 32.96 -76.14 -18.59
N ASP A 883 32.81 -75.86 -19.74
CA ASP A 883 32.22 -76.19 -21.01
C ASP A 883 30.71 -76.54 -20.99
N ASN A 884 30.16 -76.01 -22.06
CA ASN A 884 28.99 -76.40 -22.86
C ASN A 884 27.60 -75.73 -22.56
N SER A 885 27.30 -74.93 -23.54
CA SER A 885 26.26 -75.11 -24.61
C SER A 885 24.81 -74.83 -24.15
N ASP A 886 23.99 -74.18 -24.75
CA ASP A 886 23.59 -73.96 -26.14
C ASP A 886 22.40 -72.99 -26.23
N TYR A 887 22.29 -72.46 -27.42
CA TYR A 887 21.16 -71.85 -28.13
C TYR A 887 20.89 -70.38 -27.94
N ALA A 888 21.36 -69.59 -28.86
CA ALA A 888 20.84 -69.13 -30.16
C ALA A 888 19.50 -68.35 -29.98
N SER A 889 19.30 -67.23 -30.46
CA SER A 889 19.49 -66.41 -31.64
C SER A 889 18.71 -65.13 -31.40
N ASP A 890 18.87 -64.03 -31.96
CA ASP A 890 19.37 -63.54 -33.22
C ASP A 890 19.31 -62.03 -33.25
N THR A 891 20.32 -61.39 -33.87
CA THR A 891 20.33 -60.18 -34.69
C THR A 891 19.60 -58.94 -34.20
N SER A 892 20.05 -57.76 -34.32
CA SER A 892 21.10 -57.06 -35.05
C SER A 892 21.11 -55.59 -34.68
N GLU A 893 22.30 -55.01 -34.62
CA GLU A 893 22.53 -53.57 -34.78
C GLU A 893 22.20 -53.14 -36.23
N PRO A 894 22.21 -51.87 -36.61
CA PRO A 894 22.89 -50.72 -36.01
C PRO A 894 22.06 -49.41 -35.97
N SER A 895 22.64 -48.44 -35.23
CA SER A 895 22.40 -47.02 -35.25
C SER A 895 22.25 -46.37 -36.60
N GLU A 896 21.28 -45.45 -36.75
CA GLU A 896 21.38 -44.30 -37.65
C GLU A 896 20.74 -43.07 -37.01
N GLU A 897 21.57 -42.05 -36.81
CA GLU A 897 21.15 -40.66 -36.73
C GLU A 897 20.25 -40.32 -37.91
N LYS A 898 19.06 -39.76 -37.61
CA LYS A 898 18.24 -39.05 -38.60
C LYS A 898 17.99 -37.62 -38.18
N ASP A 899 18.60 -36.78 -38.96
CA ASP A 899 18.44 -35.37 -39.15
C ASP A 899 17.03 -34.80 -38.84
N ASN A 900 17.01 -33.84 -37.93
CA ASN A 900 15.87 -32.98 -37.62
C ASN A 900 15.66 -31.83 -38.63
N ASN A 901 16.15 -31.94 -39.85
CA ASN A 901 16.07 -30.86 -40.86
C ASN A 901 14.76 -30.82 -41.66
N ILE A 902 13.87 -31.80 -41.53
CA ILE A 902 12.64 -31.83 -42.32
C ILE A 902 11.55 -30.89 -41.71
N VAL A 903 11.53 -30.70 -40.39
CA VAL A 903 10.54 -29.82 -39.73
C VAL A 903 10.86 -28.35 -40.04
N LEU A 904 12.14 -27.99 -40.13
CA LEU A 904 12.56 -26.61 -40.44
C LEU A 904 12.19 -26.22 -41.89
N TRP A 905 12.29 -27.13 -42.85
CA TRP A 905 11.93 -26.86 -44.24
C TRP A 905 10.41 -26.76 -44.48
N VAL A 906 9.59 -27.46 -43.69
CA VAL A 906 8.12 -27.36 -43.75
C VAL A 906 7.65 -26.01 -43.19
N VAL A 907 8.28 -25.52 -42.12
CA VAL A 907 7.95 -24.19 -41.52
C VAL A 907 8.36 -23.06 -42.48
N ILE A 908 9.52 -23.15 -43.11
CA ILE A 908 10.00 -22.15 -44.09
C ILE A 908 9.09 -22.13 -45.33
N ALA A 909 8.64 -23.28 -45.80
CA ALA A 909 7.73 -23.37 -46.94
C ALA A 909 6.33 -22.75 -46.63
N ALA A 910 5.85 -22.92 -45.41
CA ALA A 910 4.59 -22.31 -44.96
C ALA A 910 4.69 -20.78 -44.86
N ILE A 911 5.79 -20.22 -44.36
CA ILE A 911 6.03 -18.77 -44.26
C ILE A 911 6.13 -18.15 -45.67
N VAL A 912 6.82 -18.78 -46.60
CA VAL A 912 6.92 -18.30 -47.99
C VAL A 912 5.55 -18.32 -48.68
N ALA A 913 4.74 -19.33 -48.47
CA ALA A 913 3.38 -19.41 -49.04
C ALA A 913 2.46 -18.28 -48.50
N ILE A 914 2.57 -17.95 -47.22
CA ILE A 914 1.79 -16.83 -46.60
C ILE A 914 2.25 -15.48 -47.16
N ALA A 915 3.56 -15.29 -47.35
CA ALA A 915 4.12 -14.05 -47.89
C ALA A 915 3.70 -13.85 -49.38
N VAL A 916 3.60 -14.91 -50.17
CA VAL A 916 3.15 -14.84 -51.56
C VAL A 916 1.65 -14.51 -51.63
N VAL A 917 0.83 -15.07 -50.74
CA VAL A 917 -0.63 -14.74 -50.69
C VAL A 917 -0.82 -13.29 -50.26
N ALA A 918 -0.07 -12.80 -49.28
CA ALA A 918 -0.13 -11.40 -48.86
C ALA A 918 0.28 -10.43 -50.02
N LEU A 919 1.30 -10.78 -50.78
CA LEU A 919 1.74 -9.98 -51.92
C LEU A 919 0.70 -9.93 -53.06
N VAL A 920 0.02 -11.04 -53.29
CA VAL A 920 -1.05 -11.12 -54.30
C VAL A 920 -2.25 -10.27 -53.87
N ILE A 921 -2.60 -10.25 -52.58
CA ILE A 921 -3.70 -9.40 -52.02
C ILE A 921 -3.36 -7.92 -52.15
N VAL A 922 -2.10 -7.52 -51.91
CA VAL A 922 -1.65 -6.12 -52.01
C VAL A 922 -1.64 -5.66 -53.48
N VAL A 923 -1.24 -6.50 -54.39
CA VAL A 923 -1.21 -6.18 -55.84
C VAL A 923 -2.62 -6.12 -56.44
N THR A 924 -3.56 -6.92 -55.95
CA THR A 924 -4.97 -6.89 -56.43
C THR A 924 -5.76 -5.72 -55.84
N LYS A 925 -5.38 -5.18 -54.65
CA LYS A 925 -5.97 -3.97 -54.09
C LYS A 925 -5.47 -2.64 -54.72
N LYS A 926 -4.38 -2.67 -55.50
CA LYS A 926 -3.89 -1.49 -56.26
C LYS A 926 -4.48 -1.39 -57.68
N LYS A 927 -5.37 -2.28 -58.09
CA LYS A 927 -6.03 -2.24 -59.38
C LYS A 927 -7.57 -2.14 -59.31
N LYS A 928 -8.06 -1.63 -58.20
CA LYS A 928 -9.46 -1.13 -58.12
C LYS A 928 -9.49 0.30 -57.64
#